data_f44abc401c33e30fc30c88f92a82f9ba
#
_entry.id   f44abc401c33e30fc30c88f92a82f9ba
#
_cell.length_a   1.000
_cell.length_b   1.000
_cell.length_c   1.000
_cell.angle_alpha   90.00
_cell.angle_beta   90.00
_cell.angle_gamma   90.00
#
_symmetry.space_group_name_H-M   'P 1'
#
loop_
_entity.id
_entity.type
_entity.pdbx_description
1 polymer ?
#
loop_
_entity_poly.entity_id
_entity_poly.type
_entity_poly.pdbx_seq_one_letter_code
_entity_poly.pdbx_strand_id
1 'polypeptide(L)'
;MAHDFDSLVIRHTHRLSSPKGSKGSKGSDGQGAAAARQFDVALASVGFKLSAQLMERLSGLSGAAVVHTARRTLRTVNEMVGDHVQHNTYFIDFPANVPDTEEFWMRCVTQALADDTSREKVLTQLAHGVLDLLSLPAYGRYQHTYEEMLAAQDELITSAGDRLTVLHLGRELDDELTDLYLSLAASTTPLGEEHLSDLGMLAERCALGPQPESIPVRENRAAVNAARLAVGADLLLDTVTDVLRLACALSGGDVTLQEPTRFRALSRPVRRALLAGLDTVIAANPAKLADVHAHREPFKRLGERLHPHEYPRRPHAAEVFAVARGEKEARSFDSRLEKRLDEFDVLGAVRLLQSAPGKLFRALDRLLRIAADQGERDAVVAAAVRVAPEVSGRVVLAVREHLHNRARETGEPRIFVNRKGRAWAAPDVRPPVPASDRDRLIAALDAELRRRLPRPVRILLDPDVLDVALPLSGRATATGLGVLPRGSLSPVDGEQLRFFVYWKETEKRTDYDLSALLLNADYSTDSWLSYTSLTAAGAEHSGDVTEAPHGASEFINLSLERVRSTFVVPQVNIFAGEGFEEVEESFFGFMVRDREQKGRPFEPRTVRMKSQLRGVGRVALPLVFRREDDGRWRAKWLHLYLKGISSANRVEENQVSVAKVVRALVEREQLTVWYLVGLMSGDSTVVDLWNGGSVPDEPVLYIGLERPEGLHPDSTVITLENLRDLIPG
;
A
#
# COMPACT_ATOMS: atom_id res chain seq x y z
N MET A 1 -21.75 9.81 10.56
CA MET A 1 -20.72 10.84 10.72
C MET A 1 -20.63 11.59 9.41
N ALA A 2 -20.56 12.92 9.41
CA ALA A 2 -20.31 13.68 8.17
C ALA A 2 -18.88 13.37 7.73
N HIS A 3 -18.69 12.95 6.48
CA HIS A 3 -17.37 12.69 5.93
C HIS A 3 -16.59 14.00 5.84
N ASP A 4 -15.35 14.00 6.30
CA ASP A 4 -14.45 15.14 6.17
C ASP A 4 -13.77 15.12 4.79
N PHE A 5 -14.47 15.69 3.80
CA PHE A 5 -13.98 15.72 2.42
C PHE A 5 -12.75 16.60 2.21
N ASP A 6 -12.54 17.64 3.03
CA ASP A 6 -11.30 18.42 2.97
C ASP A 6 -10.09 17.57 3.38
N SER A 7 -10.23 16.79 4.46
CA SER A 7 -9.20 15.83 4.88
C SER A 7 -8.85 14.83 3.77
N LEU A 8 -9.87 14.36 3.04
CA LEU A 8 -9.68 13.44 1.92
C LEU A 8 -8.88 14.10 0.78
N VAL A 9 -9.21 15.35 0.41
CA VAL A 9 -8.46 16.10 -0.61
C VAL A 9 -7.01 16.31 -0.16
N ILE A 10 -6.77 16.73 1.08
CA ILE A 10 -5.41 16.93 1.61
C ILE A 10 -4.58 15.66 1.50
N ARG A 11 -5.12 14.50 1.93
CA ARG A 11 -4.39 13.22 1.91
C ARG A 11 -4.04 12.74 0.51
N HIS A 12 -4.92 13.00 -0.48
CA HIS A 12 -4.72 12.52 -1.84
C HIS A 12 -3.98 13.47 -2.76
N THR A 13 -3.90 14.77 -2.42
CA THR A 13 -3.42 15.78 -3.37
C THR A 13 -2.44 16.78 -2.78
N HIS A 14 -2.24 16.78 -1.46
CA HIS A 14 -1.53 17.82 -0.71
C HIS A 14 -2.03 19.24 -1.06
N ARG A 15 -3.35 19.34 -1.33
CA ARG A 15 -3.99 20.61 -1.63
C ARG A 15 -5.01 20.97 -0.58
N LEU A 16 -5.07 22.25 -0.28
CA LEU A 16 -6.12 22.84 0.53
C LEU A 16 -7.15 23.47 -0.42
N SER A 17 -8.40 22.98 -0.36
CA SER A 17 -9.48 23.59 -1.14
C SER A 17 -9.60 25.08 -0.81
N SER A 18 -9.89 25.90 -1.83
CA SER A 18 -9.92 27.35 -1.68
C SER A 18 -10.87 27.76 -0.55
N PRO A 19 -10.38 28.36 0.54
CA PRO A 19 -11.23 28.72 1.66
C PRO A 19 -12.25 29.78 1.22
N LYS A 20 -13.53 29.49 1.45
CA LYS A 20 -14.60 30.45 1.13
C LYS A 20 -14.48 31.66 2.05
N GLY A 21 -14.19 32.81 1.48
CA GLY A 21 -14.40 34.08 2.17
C GLY A 21 -15.88 34.16 2.55
N SER A 22 -16.22 34.44 3.80
CA SER A 22 -17.61 34.69 4.19
C SER A 22 -18.19 35.79 3.31
N LYS A 23 -19.25 35.48 2.55
CA LYS A 23 -20.00 36.52 1.81
C LYS A 23 -20.46 37.57 2.83
N GLY A 24 -19.74 38.68 2.96
CA GLY A 24 -20.11 39.78 3.86
C GLY A 24 -19.02 40.37 4.72
N SER A 25 -17.85 39.75 4.91
CA SER A 25 -16.73 40.43 5.59
C SER A 25 -15.94 41.25 4.58
N LYS A 26 -16.41 42.48 4.31
CA LYS A 26 -15.55 43.55 3.84
C LYS A 26 -14.63 43.89 5.02
N GLY A 27 -13.38 43.53 4.89
CA GLY A 27 -12.33 43.91 5.80
C GLY A 27 -11.54 42.71 6.25
N SER A 28 -10.36 42.55 5.68
CA SER A 28 -9.30 41.92 6.43
C SER A 28 -9.14 42.79 7.69
N ASP A 29 -9.42 42.22 8.85
CA ASP A 29 -9.13 42.85 10.14
C ASP A 29 -7.61 43.07 10.36
N GLY A 30 -6.80 42.89 9.31
CA GLY A 30 -5.35 42.85 9.33
C GLY A 30 -4.75 41.65 10.05
N GLN A 31 -5.59 40.79 10.62
CA GLN A 31 -5.14 39.64 11.41
C GLN A 31 -4.92 38.37 10.54
N GLY A 32 -5.46 38.32 9.32
CA GLY A 32 -5.30 37.19 8.41
C GLY A 32 -3.86 36.84 8.12
N ALA A 33 -3.01 37.86 7.83
CA ALA A 33 -1.59 37.63 7.56
C ALA A 33 -0.83 37.08 8.78
N ALA A 34 -1.13 37.61 9.98
CA ALA A 34 -0.53 37.10 11.22
C ALA A 34 -0.96 35.65 11.52
N ALA A 35 -2.27 35.35 11.37
CA ALA A 35 -2.81 34.04 11.56
C ALA A 35 -2.26 33.00 10.53
N ALA A 36 -2.08 33.40 9.26
CA ALA A 36 -1.48 32.55 8.24
C ALA A 36 -0.02 32.20 8.54
N ARG A 37 0.78 33.17 9.04
CA ARG A 37 2.16 32.91 9.48
C ARG A 37 2.20 31.97 10.68
N GLN A 38 1.32 32.13 11.67
CA GLN A 38 1.22 31.22 12.81
C GLN A 38 0.81 29.82 12.37
N PHE A 39 -0.08 29.72 11.40
CA PHE A 39 -0.48 28.43 10.81
C PHE A 39 0.71 27.76 10.10
N ASP A 40 1.49 28.48 9.31
CA ASP A 40 2.68 27.95 8.63
C ASP A 40 3.73 27.45 9.62
N VAL A 41 3.98 28.19 10.71
CA VAL A 41 4.87 27.76 11.80
C VAL A 41 4.36 26.47 12.47
N ALA A 42 3.05 26.39 12.73
CA ALA A 42 2.45 25.19 13.30
C ALA A 42 2.59 23.97 12.35
N LEU A 43 2.42 24.18 11.04
CA LEU A 43 2.67 23.13 10.04
C LEU A 43 4.14 22.73 10.00
N ALA A 44 5.08 23.67 10.08
CA ALA A 44 6.51 23.39 10.08
C ALA A 44 6.93 22.49 11.26
N SER A 45 6.27 22.60 12.40
CA SER A 45 6.52 21.73 13.55
C SER A 45 6.16 20.27 13.32
N VAL A 46 5.34 19.98 12.30
CA VAL A 46 4.92 18.62 11.92
C VAL A 46 5.37 18.21 10.51
N GLY A 47 6.34 18.94 9.95
CA GLY A 47 6.96 18.58 8.67
C GLY A 47 6.26 19.11 7.42
N PHE A 48 5.36 20.10 7.55
CA PHE A 48 4.63 20.68 6.43
C PHE A 48 4.83 22.20 6.34
N LYS A 49 4.51 22.79 5.21
CA LYS A 49 4.49 24.24 5.00
C LYS A 49 3.43 24.65 3.99
N LEU A 50 3.05 25.90 3.99
CA LEU A 50 2.17 26.49 3.00
C LEU A 50 2.96 26.89 1.74
N SER A 51 2.38 26.68 0.55
CA SER A 51 2.90 27.31 -0.67
C SER A 51 2.73 28.82 -0.64
N ALA A 52 3.54 29.54 -1.41
CA ALA A 52 3.45 31.01 -1.50
C ALA A 52 2.05 31.50 -1.89
N GLN A 53 1.42 30.81 -2.87
CA GLN A 53 0.06 31.15 -3.32
C GLN A 53 -0.99 30.89 -2.22
N LEU A 54 -0.86 29.81 -1.46
CA LEU A 54 -1.77 29.50 -0.35
C LEU A 54 -1.59 30.49 0.79
N MET A 55 -0.36 30.85 1.12
CA MET A 55 -0.03 31.89 2.11
C MET A 55 -0.66 33.23 1.73
N GLU A 56 -0.51 33.67 0.49
CA GLU A 56 -1.12 34.91 -0.01
C GLU A 56 -2.66 34.86 0.10
N ARG A 57 -3.26 33.74 -0.34
CA ARG A 57 -4.72 33.55 -0.27
C ARG A 57 -5.24 33.64 1.17
N LEU A 58 -4.59 32.94 2.10
CA LEU A 58 -4.97 32.98 3.53
C LEU A 58 -4.77 34.34 4.16
N SER A 59 -3.70 35.02 3.81
CA SER A 59 -3.41 36.37 4.32
C SER A 59 -4.50 37.40 3.97
N GLY A 60 -5.22 37.19 2.88
CA GLY A 60 -6.36 38.03 2.45
C GLY A 60 -7.69 37.71 3.16
N LEU A 61 -7.73 36.69 4.05
CA LEU A 61 -8.92 36.36 4.81
C LEU A 61 -8.94 37.01 6.21
N SER A 62 -10.06 36.88 6.92
CA SER A 62 -10.12 37.23 8.35
C SER A 62 -9.32 36.25 9.19
N GLY A 63 -8.73 36.69 10.31
CA GLY A 63 -8.01 35.82 11.23
C GLY A 63 -8.83 34.61 11.70
N ALA A 64 -10.12 34.82 11.97
CA ALA A 64 -11.02 33.71 12.35
C ALA A 64 -11.19 32.65 11.24
N ALA A 65 -11.26 33.04 9.97
CA ALA A 65 -11.35 32.11 8.85
C ALA A 65 -10.05 31.31 8.68
N VAL A 66 -8.90 31.97 8.83
CA VAL A 66 -7.59 31.29 8.80
C VAL A 66 -7.48 30.29 9.95
N VAL A 67 -7.83 30.66 11.18
CA VAL A 67 -7.80 29.78 12.34
C VAL A 67 -8.72 28.55 12.16
N HIS A 68 -9.92 28.76 11.59
CA HIS A 68 -10.83 27.64 11.29
C HIS A 68 -10.21 26.65 10.30
N THR A 69 -9.60 27.17 9.23
CA THR A 69 -8.89 26.34 8.23
C THR A 69 -7.71 25.63 8.86
N ALA A 70 -6.88 26.34 9.62
CA ALA A 70 -5.70 25.80 10.30
C ALA A 70 -6.06 24.61 11.21
N ARG A 71 -7.09 24.72 12.05
CA ARG A 71 -7.53 23.65 12.96
C ARG A 71 -7.90 22.36 12.22
N ARG A 72 -8.57 22.48 11.08
CA ARG A 72 -8.96 21.33 10.27
C ARG A 72 -7.76 20.69 9.61
N THR A 73 -6.92 21.51 8.97
CA THR A 73 -5.72 21.04 8.27
C THR A 73 -4.73 20.39 9.24
N LEU A 74 -4.44 21.02 10.37
CA LEU A 74 -3.52 20.48 11.39
C LEU A 74 -4.00 19.13 11.93
N ARG A 75 -5.31 18.94 12.14
CA ARG A 75 -5.84 17.64 12.51
C ARG A 75 -5.48 16.56 11.48
N THR A 76 -5.74 16.84 10.20
CA THR A 76 -5.43 15.92 9.11
C THR A 76 -3.93 15.63 9.02
N VAL A 77 -3.10 16.67 9.10
CA VAL A 77 -1.65 16.53 9.00
C VAL A 77 -1.09 15.74 10.19
N ASN A 78 -1.57 16.00 11.42
CA ASN A 78 -1.17 15.23 12.60
C ASN A 78 -1.54 13.75 12.46
N GLU A 79 -2.71 13.43 11.90
CA GLU A 79 -3.07 12.04 11.57
C GLU A 79 -2.12 11.45 10.51
N MET A 80 -1.71 12.22 9.52
CA MET A 80 -0.78 11.77 8.47
C MET A 80 0.61 11.43 9.04
N VAL A 81 1.15 12.22 9.95
CA VAL A 81 2.48 11.97 10.56
C VAL A 81 2.42 11.04 11.76
N GLY A 82 1.25 10.82 12.36
CA GLY A 82 1.10 9.99 13.56
C GLY A 82 1.17 10.76 14.88
N ASP A 83 1.12 12.09 14.85
CA ASP A 83 1.16 12.96 16.04
C ASP A 83 -0.22 13.18 16.68
N HIS A 84 -1.25 12.50 16.19
CA HIS A 84 -2.61 12.56 16.75
C HIS A 84 -2.81 11.62 17.94
N VAL A 85 -1.81 10.79 18.23
CA VAL A 85 -1.81 9.79 19.32
C VAL A 85 -0.68 10.05 20.31
N GLN A 86 -0.78 9.46 21.48
CA GLN A 86 0.31 9.43 22.43
C GLN A 86 1.21 8.22 22.20
N HIS A 87 2.51 8.50 22.12
CA HIS A 87 3.55 7.49 21.97
C HIS A 87 4.06 7.05 23.36
N ASN A 88 3.28 6.23 24.03
CA ASN A 88 3.64 5.66 25.33
C ASN A 88 4.68 4.55 25.15
N THR A 89 5.82 4.65 25.84
CA THR A 89 6.93 3.68 25.76
C THR A 89 7.25 3.09 27.13
N TYR A 90 7.90 1.92 27.14
CA TYR A 90 8.29 1.28 28.37
C TYR A 90 9.40 2.05 29.13
N PHE A 91 10.49 2.45 28.42
CA PHE A 91 11.55 3.28 28.99
C PHE A 91 11.35 4.74 28.59
N ILE A 92 11.04 5.60 29.57
CA ILE A 92 10.79 7.04 29.34
C ILE A 92 12.01 7.74 28.74
N ASP A 93 13.19 7.44 29.25
CA ASP A 93 14.44 8.07 28.82
C ASP A 93 14.99 7.49 27.51
N PHE A 94 14.21 6.70 26.79
CA PHE A 94 14.66 6.13 25.52
C PHE A 94 15.10 7.25 24.55
N PRO A 95 16.26 7.12 23.91
CA PRO A 95 17.19 5.98 23.88
C PRO A 95 18.33 6.05 24.91
N ALA A 96 18.30 6.99 25.83
CA ALA A 96 19.27 7.05 26.91
C ALA A 96 18.99 5.94 27.95
N ASN A 97 20.04 5.43 28.57
CA ASN A 97 19.96 4.53 29.72
C ASN A 97 19.12 3.25 29.49
N VAL A 98 19.15 2.68 28.29
CA VAL A 98 18.57 1.34 28.06
C VAL A 98 19.29 0.33 28.96
N PRO A 99 18.60 -0.31 29.91
CA PRO A 99 19.24 -1.09 30.97
C PRO A 99 19.45 -2.55 30.56
N ASP A 100 20.00 -2.80 29.39
CA ASP A 100 20.32 -4.17 28.93
C ASP A 100 21.64 -4.63 29.58
N THR A 101 21.61 -4.79 30.92
CA THR A 101 22.72 -5.24 31.74
C THR A 101 22.38 -6.50 32.50
N GLU A 102 23.41 -7.24 32.93
CA GLU A 102 23.23 -8.44 33.73
C GLU A 102 22.47 -8.13 35.06
N GLU A 103 22.75 -6.99 35.70
CA GLU A 103 22.06 -6.55 36.92
C GLU A 103 20.57 -6.27 36.66
N PHE A 104 20.22 -5.71 35.50
CA PHE A 104 18.83 -5.48 35.14
C PHE A 104 18.08 -6.81 34.99
N TRP A 105 18.61 -7.76 34.25
CA TRP A 105 17.99 -9.06 34.03
C TRP A 105 17.93 -9.88 35.32
N MET A 106 18.97 -9.82 36.17
CA MET A 106 18.96 -10.47 37.48
C MET A 106 17.87 -9.90 38.41
N ARG A 107 17.62 -8.60 38.37
CA ARG A 107 16.47 -8.01 39.08
C ARG A 107 15.15 -8.52 38.58
N CYS A 108 14.95 -8.59 37.26
CA CYS A 108 13.75 -9.14 36.65
C CYS A 108 13.50 -10.58 37.12
N VAL A 109 14.51 -11.44 37.08
CA VAL A 109 14.42 -12.82 37.60
C VAL A 109 14.08 -12.85 39.08
N THR A 110 14.73 -12.01 39.89
CA THR A 110 14.46 -11.94 41.33
C THR A 110 13.03 -11.54 41.62
N GLN A 111 12.50 -10.57 40.89
CA GLN A 111 11.10 -10.15 41.06
C GLN A 111 10.13 -11.25 40.59
N ALA A 112 10.42 -11.95 39.53
CA ALA A 112 9.62 -13.06 39.05
C ALA A 112 9.58 -14.23 40.03
N LEU A 113 10.70 -14.50 40.73
CA LEU A 113 10.77 -15.51 41.76
C LEU A 113 10.04 -15.09 43.06
N ALA A 114 9.93 -13.79 43.32
CA ALA A 114 9.18 -13.25 44.46
C ALA A 114 7.65 -13.27 44.24
N ASP A 115 7.20 -13.25 42.96
CA ASP A 115 5.78 -13.28 42.63
C ASP A 115 5.24 -14.72 42.62
N ASP A 116 4.20 -14.98 43.42
CA ASP A 116 3.64 -16.33 43.56
C ASP A 116 3.08 -16.92 42.27
N THR A 117 2.59 -16.06 41.35
CA THR A 117 1.99 -16.48 40.09
C THR A 117 3.03 -16.92 39.04
N SER A 118 4.17 -16.25 38.99
CA SER A 118 5.23 -16.52 38.01
C SER A 118 6.32 -17.46 38.50
N ARG A 119 6.45 -17.62 39.84
CA ARG A 119 7.54 -18.40 40.45
C ARG A 119 7.64 -19.82 39.94
N GLU A 120 6.52 -20.56 39.93
CA GLU A 120 6.51 -21.97 39.49
C GLU A 120 6.93 -22.11 38.03
N LYS A 121 6.43 -21.21 37.17
CA LYS A 121 6.75 -21.17 35.75
C LYS A 121 8.24 -20.83 35.51
N VAL A 122 8.76 -19.84 36.22
CA VAL A 122 10.19 -19.45 36.10
C VAL A 122 11.10 -20.55 36.61
N LEU A 123 10.79 -21.19 37.74
CA LEU A 123 11.57 -22.31 38.26
C LEU A 123 11.60 -23.51 37.28
N THR A 124 10.49 -23.82 36.64
CA THR A 124 10.41 -24.86 35.62
C THR A 124 11.30 -24.53 34.43
N GLN A 125 11.26 -23.30 33.96
CA GLN A 125 12.09 -22.85 32.84
C GLN A 125 13.59 -22.89 33.17
N LEU A 126 13.97 -22.41 34.35
CA LEU A 126 15.35 -22.43 34.81
C LEU A 126 15.88 -23.86 34.95
N ALA A 127 15.05 -24.81 35.41
CA ALA A 127 15.41 -26.21 35.50
C ALA A 127 15.69 -26.85 34.12
N HIS A 128 15.10 -26.32 33.05
CA HIS A 128 15.35 -26.75 31.66
C HIS A 128 16.45 -25.93 30.97
N GLY A 129 17.09 -25.00 31.69
CA GLY A 129 18.14 -24.11 31.11
C GLY A 129 17.61 -23.07 30.12
N VAL A 130 16.31 -22.81 30.13
CA VAL A 130 15.65 -21.79 29.28
C VAL A 130 14.87 -20.85 30.17
N LEU A 131 15.06 -19.55 29.98
CA LEU A 131 14.27 -18.50 30.66
C LEU A 131 13.48 -17.72 29.62
N ASP A 132 12.17 -17.74 29.73
CA ASP A 132 11.30 -16.89 28.95
C ASP A 132 11.09 -15.56 29.68
N LEU A 133 11.71 -14.50 29.16
CA LEU A 133 11.67 -13.17 29.77
C LEU A 133 10.26 -12.61 29.87
N LEU A 134 9.33 -13.03 29.01
CA LEU A 134 7.91 -12.64 29.07
C LEU A 134 7.19 -13.15 30.32
N SER A 135 7.78 -14.12 31.01
CA SER A 135 7.24 -14.62 32.28
C SER A 135 7.57 -13.72 33.47
N LEU A 136 8.38 -12.67 33.26
CA LEU A 136 8.86 -11.82 34.35
C LEU A 136 7.84 -10.73 34.70
N PRO A 137 7.34 -10.64 35.96
CA PRO A 137 6.25 -9.72 36.29
C PRO A 137 6.61 -8.24 36.20
N ALA A 138 7.90 -7.89 36.32
CA ALA A 138 8.38 -6.52 36.30
C ALA A 138 8.80 -6.03 34.91
N TYR A 139 8.92 -6.92 33.96
CA TYR A 139 9.25 -6.60 32.58
C TYR A 139 8.03 -6.85 31.69
N GLY A 140 7.83 -5.99 30.69
CA GLY A 140 6.69 -6.10 29.79
C GLY A 140 5.38 -5.57 30.37
N ARG A 141 5.43 -4.57 31.25
CA ARG A 141 4.25 -3.85 31.76
C ARG A 141 4.35 -2.38 31.45
N TYR A 142 3.25 -1.81 30.99
CA TYR A 142 3.10 -0.38 30.85
C TYR A 142 3.15 0.29 32.23
N GLN A 143 4.14 1.18 32.47
CA GLN A 143 4.43 1.74 33.80
C GLN A 143 4.39 3.27 33.83
N HIS A 144 4.06 3.95 32.72
CA HIS A 144 4.13 5.40 32.65
C HIS A 144 2.77 6.06 32.70
N THR A 145 2.70 7.22 33.33
CA THR A 145 1.50 8.06 33.31
C THR A 145 1.48 8.93 32.05
N TYR A 146 0.29 9.42 31.73
CA TYR A 146 0.07 10.34 30.63
C TYR A 146 0.90 11.64 30.76
N GLU A 147 0.95 12.19 31.98
CA GLU A 147 1.66 13.43 32.28
C GLU A 147 3.18 13.29 32.15
N GLU A 148 3.74 12.14 32.55
CA GLU A 148 5.17 11.85 32.40
C GLU A 148 5.56 11.78 30.91
N MET A 149 4.69 11.22 30.08
CA MET A 149 4.91 11.13 28.64
C MET A 149 4.80 12.48 27.94
N LEU A 150 3.86 13.35 28.36
CA LEU A 150 3.74 14.72 27.87
C LEU A 150 4.99 15.54 28.17
N ALA A 151 5.51 15.47 29.38
CA ALA A 151 6.72 16.20 29.79
C ALA A 151 7.93 15.82 28.91
N ALA A 152 8.06 14.57 28.49
CA ALA A 152 9.13 14.11 27.60
C ALA A 152 8.97 14.64 26.16
N GLN A 153 7.75 15.02 25.73
CA GLN A 153 7.47 15.54 24.39
C GLN A 153 7.59 17.07 24.28
N ASP A 154 7.52 17.80 25.41
CA ASP A 154 7.45 19.26 25.42
C ASP A 154 8.79 19.99 25.14
N GLU A 155 9.91 19.30 25.13
CA GLU A 155 11.19 19.91 24.74
C GLU A 155 11.27 20.13 23.22
N LEU A 156 11.24 21.36 22.78
CA LEU A 156 11.37 21.75 21.37
C LEU A 156 12.75 21.41 20.82
N ILE A 157 12.81 20.53 19.81
CA ILE A 157 14.01 20.33 19.02
C ILE A 157 14.02 21.37 17.90
N THR A 158 15.02 22.23 17.93
CA THR A 158 15.40 23.05 16.80
C THR A 158 16.40 22.26 15.98
N SER A 159 15.98 21.52 14.95
CA SER A 159 16.92 21.01 13.99
C SER A 159 16.66 21.65 12.64
N ALA A 160 17.73 22.11 12.02
CA ALA A 160 17.72 22.52 10.63
C ALA A 160 17.82 21.30 9.72
N GLY A 161 17.29 21.39 8.51
CA GLY A 161 17.53 20.39 7.47
C GLY A 161 16.42 19.41 7.17
N ASP A 162 15.31 19.45 7.89
CA ASP A 162 14.17 18.59 7.57
C ASP A 162 13.45 19.06 6.29
N ARG A 163 13.18 18.12 5.41
CA ARG A 163 12.36 18.37 4.22
C ARG A 163 10.91 18.59 4.65
N LEU A 164 10.32 19.70 4.22
CA LEU A 164 8.94 20.04 4.52
C LEU A 164 8.05 19.74 3.31
N THR A 165 6.97 18.99 3.53
CA THR A 165 5.94 18.74 2.53
C THR A 165 5.11 20.01 2.29
N VAL A 166 4.95 20.39 1.01
CA VAL A 166 4.23 21.61 0.65
C VAL A 166 2.74 21.37 0.49
N LEU A 167 1.92 22.12 1.23
CA LEU A 167 0.48 22.19 1.00
C LEU A 167 0.17 23.29 -0.02
N HIS A 168 -0.40 22.93 -1.15
CA HIS A 168 -0.72 23.82 -2.25
C HIS A 168 -2.13 24.40 -2.16
N LEU A 169 -2.35 25.57 -2.78
CA LEU A 169 -3.68 26.10 -3.00
C LEU A 169 -4.44 25.21 -3.99
N GLY A 170 -5.56 24.66 -3.57
CA GLY A 170 -6.52 23.94 -4.40
C GLY A 170 -7.60 24.86 -4.98
N ARG A 171 -8.45 24.29 -5.81
CA ARG A 171 -9.67 24.92 -6.33
C ARG A 171 -10.81 24.86 -5.30
N GLU A 172 -12.02 25.16 -5.71
CA GLU A 172 -13.21 24.92 -4.87
C GLU A 172 -13.32 23.43 -4.52
N LEU A 173 -13.79 23.10 -3.30
CA LEU A 173 -13.87 21.74 -2.80
C LEU A 173 -14.59 20.78 -3.75
N ASP A 174 -15.72 21.21 -4.34
CA ASP A 174 -16.51 20.37 -5.23
C ASP A 174 -15.74 20.03 -6.53
N ASP A 175 -14.88 20.93 -7.01
CA ASP A 175 -14.01 20.69 -8.17
C ASP A 175 -12.91 19.68 -7.83
N GLU A 176 -12.23 19.86 -6.68
CA GLU A 176 -11.19 18.93 -6.22
C GLU A 176 -11.77 17.51 -6.01
N LEU A 177 -12.97 17.42 -5.42
CA LEU A 177 -13.64 16.13 -5.22
C LEU A 177 -14.04 15.47 -6.55
N THR A 178 -14.50 16.27 -7.51
CA THR A 178 -14.88 15.76 -8.85
C THR A 178 -13.64 15.23 -9.58
N ASP A 179 -12.54 15.96 -9.59
CA ASP A 179 -11.31 15.51 -10.21
C ASP A 179 -10.75 14.26 -9.56
N LEU A 180 -10.75 14.22 -8.22
CA LEU A 180 -10.29 13.05 -7.47
C LEU A 180 -11.17 11.82 -7.76
N TYR A 181 -12.50 12.00 -7.81
CA TYR A 181 -13.45 10.96 -8.21
C TYR A 181 -13.14 10.40 -9.59
N LEU A 182 -12.98 11.29 -10.58
CA LEU A 182 -12.73 10.89 -11.96
C LEU A 182 -11.38 10.16 -12.08
N SER A 183 -10.33 10.69 -11.43
CA SER A 183 -8.99 10.07 -11.41
C SER A 183 -9.02 8.67 -10.79
N LEU A 184 -9.62 8.51 -9.60
CA LEU A 184 -9.69 7.21 -8.94
C LEU A 184 -10.54 6.20 -9.72
N ALA A 185 -11.68 6.63 -10.27
CA ALA A 185 -12.56 5.77 -11.05
C ALA A 185 -11.89 5.29 -12.35
N ALA A 186 -11.20 6.18 -13.06
CA ALA A 186 -10.51 5.89 -14.32
C ALA A 186 -9.18 5.14 -14.14
N SER A 187 -8.73 4.89 -12.91
CA SER A 187 -7.47 4.18 -12.65
C SER A 187 -7.36 2.89 -13.48
N THR A 188 -6.23 2.71 -14.16
CA THR A 188 -5.90 1.49 -14.92
C THR A 188 -5.34 0.37 -14.04
N THR A 189 -5.01 0.70 -12.77
CA THR A 189 -4.52 -0.24 -11.76
C THR A 189 -5.56 -0.41 -10.65
N PRO A 190 -5.70 -1.62 -10.06
CA PRO A 190 -6.58 -1.82 -8.92
C PRO A 190 -6.18 -0.93 -7.74
N LEU A 191 -7.16 -0.28 -7.14
CA LEU A 191 -6.98 0.51 -5.92
C LEU A 191 -6.78 -0.40 -4.70
N GLY A 192 -6.02 0.08 -3.71
CA GLY A 192 -5.98 -0.49 -2.37
C GLY A 192 -7.34 -0.35 -1.66
N GLU A 193 -7.52 -1.05 -0.54
CA GLU A 193 -8.84 -1.08 0.14
C GLU A 193 -9.31 0.31 0.59
N GLU A 194 -8.41 1.12 1.11
CA GLU A 194 -8.71 2.47 1.58
C GLU A 194 -9.09 3.40 0.42
N HIS A 195 -8.28 3.45 -0.64
CA HIS A 195 -8.61 4.23 -1.85
C HIS A 195 -9.89 3.73 -2.54
N LEU A 196 -10.20 2.43 -2.45
CA LEU A 196 -11.47 1.91 -2.97
C LEU A 196 -12.66 2.35 -2.11
N SER A 197 -12.48 2.44 -0.79
CA SER A 197 -13.45 3.02 0.13
C SER A 197 -13.67 4.51 -0.16
N ASP A 198 -12.57 5.26 -0.34
CA ASP A 198 -12.61 6.68 -0.71
C ASP A 198 -13.34 6.88 -2.04
N LEU A 199 -13.07 6.03 -3.05
CA LEU A 199 -13.80 6.03 -4.32
C LEU A 199 -15.30 5.81 -4.10
N GLY A 200 -15.70 4.93 -3.19
CA GLY A 200 -17.11 4.71 -2.84
C GLY A 200 -17.78 5.98 -2.31
N MET A 201 -17.15 6.67 -1.35
CA MET A 201 -17.62 7.93 -0.79
C MET A 201 -17.70 9.05 -1.84
N LEU A 202 -16.67 9.16 -2.67
CA LEU A 202 -16.64 10.13 -3.77
C LEU A 202 -17.71 9.84 -4.82
N ALA A 203 -17.94 8.57 -5.17
CA ALA A 203 -18.95 8.18 -6.12
C ALA A 203 -20.37 8.55 -5.62
N GLU A 204 -20.64 8.41 -4.33
CA GLU A 204 -21.90 8.88 -3.73
C GLU A 204 -22.04 10.40 -3.80
N ARG A 205 -20.98 11.13 -3.46
CA ARG A 205 -20.95 12.60 -3.48
C ARG A 205 -21.09 13.17 -4.88
N CYS A 206 -20.44 12.55 -5.88
CA CYS A 206 -20.37 12.99 -7.27
C CYS A 206 -21.38 12.28 -8.20
N ALA A 207 -22.32 11.50 -7.66
CA ALA A 207 -23.24 10.65 -8.44
C ALA A 207 -24.05 11.40 -9.52
N LEU A 208 -24.37 12.68 -9.29
CA LEU A 208 -25.13 13.54 -10.20
C LEU A 208 -24.25 14.49 -11.02
N GLY A 209 -22.93 14.48 -10.80
CA GLY A 209 -21.95 15.31 -11.51
C GLY A 209 -21.35 14.60 -12.72
N PRO A 210 -20.21 15.11 -13.22
CA PRO A 210 -19.44 14.47 -14.28
C PRO A 210 -19.10 13.02 -13.95
N GLN A 211 -19.18 12.14 -14.97
CA GLN A 211 -18.92 10.72 -14.80
C GLN A 211 -17.71 10.29 -15.65
N PRO A 212 -16.94 9.27 -15.22
CA PRO A 212 -15.81 8.78 -15.98
C PRO A 212 -16.28 8.16 -17.32
N GLU A 213 -15.55 8.39 -18.40
CA GLU A 213 -15.83 7.82 -19.72
C GLU A 213 -15.72 6.28 -19.70
N SER A 214 -14.77 5.76 -18.95
CA SER A 214 -14.58 4.33 -18.74
C SER A 214 -14.05 4.02 -17.35
N ILE A 215 -14.36 2.82 -16.83
CA ILE A 215 -13.85 2.32 -15.56
C ILE A 215 -13.17 0.96 -15.83
N PRO A 216 -11.85 0.95 -16.08
CA PRO A 216 -11.14 -0.26 -16.52
C PRO A 216 -11.11 -1.35 -15.43
N VAL A 217 -11.00 -0.97 -14.18
CA VAL A 217 -10.90 -1.89 -13.04
C VAL A 217 -12.29 -2.25 -12.54
N ARG A 218 -12.58 -3.56 -12.48
CA ARG A 218 -13.92 -4.06 -12.14
C ARG A 218 -14.33 -3.78 -10.70
N GLU A 219 -13.38 -3.76 -9.79
CA GLU A 219 -13.57 -3.40 -8.38
C GLU A 219 -14.01 -1.94 -8.25
N ASN A 220 -13.36 -1.03 -8.97
CA ASN A 220 -13.73 0.39 -9.03
C ASN A 220 -15.13 0.55 -9.61
N ARG A 221 -15.45 -0.22 -10.66
CA ARG A 221 -16.78 -0.24 -11.28
C ARG A 221 -17.87 -0.67 -10.30
N ALA A 222 -17.58 -1.62 -9.39
CA ALA A 222 -18.55 -2.04 -8.37
C ALA A 222 -18.87 -0.93 -7.38
N ALA A 223 -17.85 -0.18 -6.93
CA ALA A 223 -18.06 0.97 -6.02
C ALA A 223 -18.89 2.07 -6.69
N VAL A 224 -18.54 2.44 -7.94
CA VAL A 224 -19.29 3.45 -8.71
C VAL A 224 -20.73 2.99 -8.99
N ASN A 225 -20.93 1.73 -9.37
CA ASN A 225 -22.26 1.18 -9.64
C ASN A 225 -23.15 1.18 -8.39
N ALA A 226 -22.60 1.00 -7.19
CA ALA A 226 -23.39 1.10 -5.96
C ALA A 226 -23.97 2.50 -5.78
N ALA A 227 -23.18 3.55 -6.02
CA ALA A 227 -23.63 4.94 -5.97
C ALA A 227 -24.66 5.25 -7.10
N ARG A 228 -24.37 4.79 -8.33
CA ARG A 228 -25.29 4.96 -9.48
C ARG A 228 -26.66 4.30 -9.22
N LEU A 229 -26.67 3.11 -8.61
CA LEU A 229 -27.90 2.41 -8.25
C LEU A 229 -28.72 3.21 -7.23
N ALA A 230 -28.07 3.86 -6.26
CA ALA A 230 -28.73 4.65 -5.23
C ALA A 230 -29.47 5.86 -5.80
N VAL A 231 -28.98 6.48 -6.88
CA VAL A 231 -29.61 7.61 -7.57
C VAL A 231 -30.43 7.20 -8.79
N GLY A 232 -30.57 5.90 -9.06
CA GLY A 232 -31.35 5.39 -10.19
C GLY A 232 -30.70 5.57 -11.57
N ALA A 233 -29.41 5.78 -11.64
CA ALA A 233 -28.65 5.91 -12.88
C ALA A 233 -28.35 4.53 -13.50
N ASP A 234 -28.06 4.51 -14.81
CA ASP A 234 -27.70 3.29 -15.55
C ASP A 234 -26.44 2.63 -15.00
N LEU A 235 -26.46 1.30 -14.88
CA LEU A 235 -25.34 0.53 -14.37
C LEU A 235 -24.34 0.18 -15.48
N LEU A 236 -23.06 0.25 -15.16
CA LEU A 236 -21.96 -0.11 -16.04
C LEU A 236 -21.61 -1.59 -15.84
N LEU A 237 -22.25 -2.49 -16.59
CA LEU A 237 -22.17 -3.94 -16.41
C LEU A 237 -21.77 -4.63 -17.74
N ASP A 238 -20.59 -5.22 -17.77
CA ASP A 238 -20.10 -5.97 -18.92
C ASP A 238 -20.15 -7.49 -18.73
N THR A 239 -20.13 -7.96 -17.47
CA THR A 239 -20.05 -9.39 -17.13
C THR A 239 -21.00 -9.75 -16.00
N VAL A 240 -21.33 -11.03 -15.88
CA VAL A 240 -22.11 -11.53 -14.72
C VAL A 240 -21.37 -11.30 -13.40
N THR A 241 -20.05 -11.30 -13.44
CA THR A 241 -19.24 -11.03 -12.25
C THR A 241 -19.24 -9.55 -11.85
N ASP A 242 -19.56 -8.60 -12.76
CA ASP A 242 -19.76 -7.20 -12.37
C ASP A 242 -21.01 -7.06 -11.51
N VAL A 243 -22.09 -7.80 -11.85
CA VAL A 243 -23.29 -7.85 -11.03
C VAL A 243 -23.04 -8.50 -9.68
N LEU A 244 -22.23 -9.56 -9.64
CA LEU A 244 -21.84 -10.21 -8.38
C LEU A 244 -21.02 -9.26 -7.50
N ARG A 245 -20.07 -8.52 -8.07
CA ARG A 245 -19.27 -7.50 -7.35
C ARG A 245 -20.13 -6.37 -6.81
N LEU A 246 -21.11 -5.91 -7.61
CA LEU A 246 -22.07 -4.92 -7.15
C LEU A 246 -22.88 -5.44 -5.95
N ALA A 247 -23.34 -6.68 -5.99
CA ALA A 247 -24.04 -7.30 -4.87
C ALA A 247 -23.14 -7.44 -3.62
N CYS A 248 -21.84 -7.71 -3.79
CA CYS A 248 -20.84 -7.68 -2.71
C CYS A 248 -20.73 -6.28 -2.12
N ALA A 249 -20.54 -5.23 -2.96
CA ALA A 249 -20.47 -3.84 -2.51
C ALA A 249 -21.71 -3.44 -1.69
N LEU A 250 -22.91 -3.73 -2.20
CA LEU A 250 -24.17 -3.44 -1.51
C LEU A 250 -24.34 -4.19 -0.18
N SER A 251 -23.59 -5.26 0.02
CA SER A 251 -23.63 -6.08 1.24
C SER A 251 -22.48 -5.77 2.20
N GLY A 252 -21.57 -4.85 1.86
CA GLY A 252 -20.34 -4.57 2.62
C GLY A 252 -19.36 -5.73 2.61
N GLY A 253 -19.33 -6.50 1.50
CA GLY A 253 -18.46 -7.66 1.31
C GLY A 253 -17.32 -7.39 0.33
N ASP A 254 -16.51 -8.43 0.07
CA ASP A 254 -15.33 -8.33 -0.78
C ASP A 254 -15.69 -8.24 -2.27
N VAL A 255 -15.52 -7.05 -2.84
CA VAL A 255 -15.73 -6.80 -4.28
C VAL A 255 -14.68 -7.46 -5.17
N THR A 256 -13.62 -8.03 -4.62
CA THR A 256 -12.59 -8.75 -5.39
C THR A 256 -12.96 -10.20 -5.63
N LEU A 257 -13.97 -10.69 -4.92
CA LEU A 257 -14.45 -12.07 -4.95
C LEU A 257 -13.41 -13.11 -4.49
N GLN A 258 -12.45 -12.71 -3.67
CA GLN A 258 -11.46 -13.63 -3.07
C GLN A 258 -11.96 -14.18 -1.73
N GLU A 259 -12.70 -13.36 -0.97
CA GLU A 259 -13.30 -13.75 0.30
C GLU A 259 -14.81 -13.98 0.16
N PRO A 260 -15.37 -14.91 0.93
CA PRO A 260 -16.81 -15.17 0.90
C PRO A 260 -17.61 -13.96 1.44
N THR A 261 -18.60 -13.51 0.68
CA THR A 261 -19.51 -12.43 1.10
C THR A 261 -20.80 -13.00 1.68
N ARG A 262 -21.19 -12.51 2.86
CA ARG A 262 -22.51 -12.74 3.42
C ARG A 262 -23.49 -11.70 2.85
N PHE A 263 -24.26 -12.08 1.82
CA PHE A 263 -25.23 -11.19 1.21
C PHE A 263 -26.35 -10.80 2.18
N ARG A 264 -26.61 -9.49 2.29
CA ARG A 264 -27.72 -8.92 3.07
C ARG A 264 -29.06 -9.13 2.35
N ALA A 265 -30.17 -8.90 3.05
CA ALA A 265 -31.48 -8.80 2.42
C ALA A 265 -31.51 -7.59 1.46
N LEU A 266 -31.96 -7.80 0.23
CA LEU A 266 -32.01 -6.79 -0.81
C LEU A 266 -33.45 -6.33 -1.03
N SER A 267 -33.67 -5.02 -1.17
CA SER A 267 -34.99 -4.46 -1.47
C SER A 267 -35.47 -4.88 -2.86
N ARG A 268 -36.79 -4.86 -3.09
CA ARG A 268 -37.38 -5.21 -4.41
C ARG A 268 -36.78 -4.38 -5.58
N PRO A 269 -36.60 -3.05 -5.47
CA PRO A 269 -35.96 -2.29 -6.54
C PRO A 269 -34.54 -2.78 -6.85
N VAL A 270 -33.71 -3.03 -5.83
CA VAL A 270 -32.34 -3.53 -5.98
C VAL A 270 -32.34 -4.92 -6.63
N ARG A 271 -33.21 -5.85 -6.17
CA ARG A 271 -33.33 -7.18 -6.80
C ARG A 271 -33.66 -7.08 -8.28
N ARG A 272 -34.60 -6.20 -8.64
CA ARG A 272 -34.97 -5.97 -10.06
C ARG A 272 -33.82 -5.43 -10.88
N ALA A 273 -33.04 -4.49 -10.35
CA ALA A 273 -31.89 -3.92 -11.03
C ALA A 273 -30.79 -4.96 -11.28
N LEU A 274 -30.43 -5.75 -10.25
CA LEU A 274 -29.41 -6.80 -10.38
C LEU A 274 -29.84 -7.91 -11.36
N LEU A 275 -31.10 -8.36 -11.29
CA LEU A 275 -31.63 -9.36 -12.23
C LEU A 275 -31.73 -8.80 -13.66
N ALA A 276 -32.10 -7.53 -13.83
CA ALA A 276 -32.06 -6.88 -15.12
C ALA A 276 -30.63 -6.81 -15.69
N GLY A 277 -29.67 -6.47 -14.84
CA GLY A 277 -28.25 -6.46 -15.23
C GLY A 277 -27.75 -7.83 -15.71
N LEU A 278 -28.04 -8.90 -14.94
CA LEU A 278 -27.71 -10.27 -15.38
C LEU A 278 -28.36 -10.64 -16.71
N ASP A 279 -29.65 -10.33 -16.85
CA ASP A 279 -30.43 -10.63 -18.05
C ASP A 279 -29.85 -9.91 -19.28
N THR A 280 -29.55 -8.62 -19.17
CA THR A 280 -28.97 -7.81 -20.25
C THR A 280 -27.59 -8.31 -20.65
N VAL A 281 -26.73 -8.63 -19.67
CA VAL A 281 -25.36 -9.11 -19.93
C VAL A 281 -25.36 -10.45 -20.68
N ILE A 282 -26.23 -11.37 -20.31
CA ILE A 282 -26.32 -12.68 -20.98
C ILE A 282 -27.06 -12.60 -22.32
N ALA A 283 -28.10 -11.77 -22.42
CA ALA A 283 -28.76 -11.52 -23.72
C ALA A 283 -27.78 -10.96 -24.76
N ALA A 284 -26.92 -10.02 -24.34
CA ALA A 284 -25.90 -9.44 -25.22
C ALA A 284 -24.80 -10.45 -25.62
N ASN A 285 -24.41 -11.33 -24.72
CA ASN A 285 -23.38 -12.35 -24.97
C ASN A 285 -23.55 -13.59 -24.09
N PRO A 286 -24.22 -14.65 -24.61
CA PRO A 286 -24.43 -15.89 -23.86
C PRO A 286 -23.15 -16.61 -23.39
N ALA A 287 -22.00 -16.38 -24.06
CA ALA A 287 -20.73 -16.97 -23.64
C ALA A 287 -20.27 -16.53 -22.25
N LYS A 288 -20.71 -15.35 -21.78
CA LYS A 288 -20.42 -14.82 -20.43
C LYS A 288 -21.06 -15.66 -19.31
N LEU A 289 -22.01 -16.53 -19.64
CA LEU A 289 -22.58 -17.48 -18.71
C LEU A 289 -21.53 -18.43 -18.11
N ALA A 290 -20.47 -18.69 -18.86
CA ALA A 290 -19.36 -19.53 -18.39
C ALA A 290 -18.57 -18.93 -17.23
N ASP A 291 -18.57 -17.60 -17.04
CA ASP A 291 -17.88 -16.93 -15.93
C ASP A 291 -18.47 -17.30 -14.54
N VAL A 292 -19.69 -17.84 -14.53
CA VAL A 292 -20.36 -18.35 -13.31
C VAL A 292 -19.57 -19.49 -12.67
N HIS A 293 -18.87 -20.31 -13.49
CA HIS A 293 -18.14 -21.47 -12.97
C HIS A 293 -17.06 -21.13 -11.95
N ALA A 294 -16.40 -19.99 -12.12
CA ALA A 294 -15.37 -19.51 -11.19
C ALA A 294 -15.94 -19.08 -9.83
N HIS A 295 -17.26 -18.79 -9.77
CA HIS A 295 -17.91 -18.19 -8.60
C HIS A 295 -19.27 -18.87 -8.28
N ARG A 296 -19.35 -20.21 -8.42
CA ARG A 296 -20.63 -20.97 -8.28
C ARG A 296 -21.28 -20.75 -6.92
N GLU A 297 -20.54 -20.88 -5.82
CA GLU A 297 -21.09 -20.73 -4.47
C GLU A 297 -21.57 -19.29 -4.19
N PRO A 298 -20.79 -18.21 -4.48
CA PRO A 298 -21.30 -16.85 -4.40
C PRO A 298 -22.61 -16.64 -5.20
N PHE A 299 -22.70 -17.15 -6.44
CA PHE A 299 -23.94 -17.01 -7.23
C PHE A 299 -25.12 -17.80 -6.65
N LYS A 300 -24.91 -19.01 -6.10
CA LYS A 300 -25.99 -19.74 -5.40
C LYS A 300 -26.55 -18.91 -4.26
N ARG A 301 -25.67 -18.40 -3.38
CA ARG A 301 -26.05 -17.58 -2.22
C ARG A 301 -26.71 -16.27 -2.64
N LEU A 302 -26.24 -15.64 -3.71
CA LEU A 302 -26.88 -14.45 -4.28
C LEU A 302 -28.27 -14.78 -4.82
N GLY A 303 -28.44 -15.92 -5.51
CA GLY A 303 -29.74 -16.40 -6.01
C GLY A 303 -30.80 -16.57 -4.92
N GLU A 304 -30.38 -17.01 -3.72
CA GLU A 304 -31.28 -17.09 -2.54
C GLU A 304 -31.77 -15.71 -2.07
N ARG A 305 -31.04 -14.63 -2.35
CA ARG A 305 -31.40 -13.25 -2.00
C ARG A 305 -32.17 -12.53 -3.10
N LEU A 306 -31.97 -12.91 -4.36
CA LEU A 306 -32.60 -12.28 -5.51
C LEU A 306 -33.97 -12.88 -5.86
N HIS A 307 -34.24 -14.13 -5.46
CA HIS A 307 -35.48 -14.85 -5.78
C HIS A 307 -35.82 -14.83 -7.29
N PRO A 308 -34.93 -15.34 -8.18
CA PRO A 308 -35.08 -15.20 -9.63
C PRO A 308 -36.42 -15.79 -10.17
N HIS A 309 -36.99 -16.79 -9.48
CA HIS A 309 -38.25 -17.39 -9.85
C HIS A 309 -39.48 -16.42 -9.74
N GLU A 310 -39.38 -15.36 -8.95
CA GLU A 310 -40.41 -14.31 -8.87
C GLU A 310 -40.36 -13.39 -10.11
N TYR A 311 -39.40 -13.53 -10.99
CA TYR A 311 -39.14 -12.63 -12.13
C TYR A 311 -39.11 -13.36 -13.49
N PRO A 312 -40.20 -14.00 -13.95
CA PRO A 312 -40.21 -14.83 -15.15
C PRO A 312 -39.89 -14.05 -16.46
N ARG A 313 -39.99 -12.72 -16.42
CA ARG A 313 -39.64 -11.85 -17.55
C ARG A 313 -38.11 -11.66 -17.70
N ARG A 314 -37.29 -12.35 -16.89
CA ARG A 314 -35.79 -12.29 -16.92
C ARG A 314 -35.23 -13.70 -17.08
N PRO A 315 -35.44 -14.37 -18.24
CA PRO A 315 -35.05 -15.76 -18.43
C PRO A 315 -33.53 -15.98 -18.40
N HIS A 316 -32.75 -15.03 -18.96
CA HIS A 316 -31.30 -15.13 -18.98
C HIS A 316 -30.69 -14.95 -17.57
N ALA A 317 -31.29 -14.15 -16.71
CA ALA A 317 -30.88 -14.08 -15.31
C ALA A 317 -31.11 -15.43 -14.60
N ALA A 318 -32.21 -16.14 -14.90
CA ALA A 318 -32.48 -17.47 -14.34
C ALA A 318 -31.42 -18.50 -14.76
N GLU A 319 -30.91 -18.40 -16.00
CA GLU A 319 -29.87 -19.29 -16.52
C GLU A 319 -28.56 -19.20 -15.71
N VAL A 320 -28.21 -17.98 -15.24
CA VAL A 320 -27.01 -17.77 -14.39
C VAL A 320 -27.09 -18.66 -13.14
N PHE A 321 -28.24 -18.70 -12.49
CA PHE A 321 -28.45 -19.49 -11.28
C PHE A 321 -28.59 -20.97 -11.57
N ALA A 322 -29.15 -21.35 -12.73
CA ALA A 322 -29.19 -22.74 -13.18
C ALA A 322 -27.76 -23.29 -13.38
N VAL A 323 -26.85 -22.52 -14.01
CA VAL A 323 -25.44 -22.90 -14.15
C VAL A 323 -24.75 -22.98 -12.79
N ALA A 324 -25.01 -22.01 -11.89
CA ALA A 324 -24.44 -22.04 -10.55
C ALA A 324 -24.83 -23.30 -9.78
N ARG A 325 -26.09 -23.77 -9.89
CA ARG A 325 -26.59 -25.00 -9.26
C ARG A 325 -26.16 -26.28 -9.97
N GLY A 326 -25.64 -26.17 -11.21
CA GLY A 326 -25.29 -27.34 -12.03
C GLY A 326 -26.46 -27.95 -12.80
N GLU A 327 -27.59 -27.25 -12.89
CA GLU A 327 -28.79 -27.64 -13.64
C GLU A 327 -28.65 -27.36 -15.14
N LYS A 328 -27.72 -26.48 -15.51
CA LYS A 328 -27.38 -26.14 -16.90
C LYS A 328 -25.87 -26.17 -17.09
N GLU A 329 -25.41 -26.80 -18.17
CA GLU A 329 -24.00 -26.75 -18.54
C GLU A 329 -23.67 -25.48 -19.32
N ALA A 330 -22.54 -24.85 -19.00
CA ALA A 330 -21.93 -23.81 -19.83
C ALA A 330 -20.48 -24.18 -20.11
N ARG A 331 -20.12 -24.36 -21.37
CA ARG A 331 -18.74 -24.68 -21.73
C ARG A 331 -17.82 -23.51 -21.46
N SER A 332 -16.94 -23.66 -20.44
CA SER A 332 -16.02 -22.59 -20.08
C SER A 332 -14.83 -22.51 -21.04
N PHE A 333 -14.40 -21.28 -21.33
CA PHE A 333 -13.16 -21.03 -22.04
C PHE A 333 -11.97 -21.71 -21.35
N ASP A 334 -11.91 -21.59 -20.03
CA ASP A 334 -10.81 -22.12 -19.23
C ASP A 334 -10.77 -23.66 -19.23
N SER A 335 -11.92 -24.34 -19.21
CA SER A 335 -11.97 -25.80 -19.34
C SER A 335 -11.44 -26.27 -20.70
N ARG A 336 -11.75 -25.55 -21.78
CA ARG A 336 -11.22 -25.86 -23.12
C ARG A 336 -9.71 -25.60 -23.19
N LEU A 337 -9.25 -24.52 -22.54
CA LEU A 337 -7.84 -24.17 -22.48
C LEU A 337 -7.04 -25.20 -21.69
N GLU A 338 -7.48 -25.54 -20.47
CA GLU A 338 -6.78 -26.54 -19.63
C GLU A 338 -6.71 -27.90 -20.33
N LYS A 339 -7.78 -28.33 -21.00
CA LYS A 339 -7.74 -29.55 -21.81
C LYS A 339 -6.61 -29.52 -22.84
N ARG A 340 -6.44 -28.39 -23.59
CA ARG A 340 -5.35 -28.23 -24.56
C ARG A 340 -3.97 -28.26 -23.89
N LEU A 341 -3.85 -27.59 -22.76
CA LEU A 341 -2.59 -27.52 -22.03
C LEU A 341 -2.20 -28.87 -21.41
N ASP A 342 -3.18 -29.65 -20.93
CA ASP A 342 -2.97 -30.99 -20.41
C ASP A 342 -2.59 -32.00 -21.51
N GLU A 343 -3.10 -31.79 -22.73
CA GLU A 343 -2.76 -32.55 -23.95
C GLU A 343 -1.44 -32.08 -24.59
N PHE A 344 -0.76 -31.07 -24.02
CA PHE A 344 0.43 -30.40 -24.59
C PHE A 344 0.19 -29.82 -26.01
N ASP A 345 -1.05 -29.53 -26.38
CA ASP A 345 -1.41 -28.89 -27.64
C ASP A 345 -1.18 -27.36 -27.56
N VAL A 346 0.08 -26.95 -27.64
CA VAL A 346 0.49 -25.55 -27.54
C VAL A 346 -0.14 -24.70 -28.66
N LEU A 347 -0.13 -25.18 -29.89
CA LEU A 347 -0.69 -24.45 -31.01
C LEU A 347 -2.22 -24.31 -30.93
N GLY A 348 -2.92 -25.31 -30.43
CA GLY A 348 -4.35 -25.25 -30.17
C GLY A 348 -4.69 -24.32 -29.02
N ALA A 349 -3.89 -24.31 -27.95
CA ALA A 349 -4.01 -23.38 -26.85
C ALA A 349 -3.76 -21.92 -27.28
N VAL A 350 -2.73 -21.68 -28.08
CA VAL A 350 -2.42 -20.33 -28.66
C VAL A 350 -3.57 -19.83 -29.51
N ARG A 351 -4.09 -20.64 -30.43
CA ARG A 351 -5.25 -20.27 -31.26
C ARG A 351 -6.47 -19.89 -30.42
N LEU A 352 -6.75 -20.64 -29.37
CA LEU A 352 -7.83 -20.33 -28.44
C LEU A 352 -7.58 -19.01 -27.70
N LEU A 353 -6.37 -18.81 -27.19
CA LEU A 353 -5.97 -17.67 -26.37
C LEU A 353 -5.88 -16.35 -27.15
N GLN A 354 -5.71 -16.38 -28.47
CA GLN A 354 -5.73 -15.15 -29.30
C GLN A 354 -7.06 -14.38 -29.21
N SER A 355 -8.18 -15.07 -28.90
CA SER A 355 -9.46 -14.40 -28.65
C SER A 355 -9.60 -13.85 -27.23
N ALA A 356 -8.58 -14.01 -26.38
CA ALA A 356 -8.54 -13.55 -24.99
C ALA A 356 -7.15 -13.02 -24.63
N PRO A 357 -6.70 -11.87 -25.18
CA PRO A 357 -5.34 -11.35 -25.09
C PRO A 357 -4.77 -11.33 -23.69
N GLY A 358 -5.53 -10.84 -22.70
CA GLY A 358 -5.10 -10.82 -21.30
C GLY A 358 -4.88 -12.22 -20.67
N LYS A 359 -5.58 -13.25 -21.18
CA LYS A 359 -5.33 -14.65 -20.76
C LYS A 359 -4.09 -15.22 -21.42
N LEU A 360 -3.84 -14.88 -22.69
CA LEU A 360 -2.61 -15.26 -23.40
C LEU A 360 -1.38 -14.77 -22.64
N PHE A 361 -1.38 -13.48 -22.27
CA PHE A 361 -0.27 -12.88 -21.51
C PHE A 361 -0.01 -13.55 -20.17
N ARG A 362 -1.05 -13.94 -19.43
CA ARG A 362 -0.90 -14.69 -18.18
C ARG A 362 -0.41 -16.11 -18.37
N ALA A 363 -0.64 -16.70 -19.54
CA ALA A 363 -0.23 -18.06 -19.87
C ALA A 363 1.15 -18.16 -20.54
N LEU A 364 1.78 -17.01 -20.93
CA LEU A 364 3.02 -16.99 -21.72
C LEU A 364 4.14 -17.86 -21.14
N ASP A 365 4.46 -17.70 -19.86
CA ASP A 365 5.51 -18.50 -19.19
C ASP A 365 5.19 -20.02 -19.23
N ARG A 366 3.91 -20.39 -19.05
CA ARG A 366 3.49 -21.81 -19.15
C ARG A 366 3.61 -22.32 -20.58
N LEU A 367 3.13 -21.57 -21.57
CA LEU A 367 3.19 -21.93 -22.99
C LEU A 367 4.63 -22.11 -23.47
N LEU A 368 5.53 -21.19 -23.14
CA LEU A 368 6.94 -21.27 -23.52
C LEU A 368 7.64 -22.48 -22.88
N ARG A 369 7.25 -22.86 -21.65
CA ARG A 369 7.85 -24.00 -20.95
C ARG A 369 7.37 -25.36 -21.47
N ILE A 370 6.12 -25.45 -21.91
CA ILE A 370 5.54 -26.71 -22.41
C ILE A 370 5.71 -26.91 -23.91
N ALA A 371 6.15 -25.86 -24.65
CA ALA A 371 6.42 -25.94 -26.07
C ALA A 371 7.50 -26.98 -26.37
N ALA A 372 7.22 -27.93 -27.24
CA ALA A 372 8.08 -29.06 -27.55
C ALA A 372 9.30 -28.63 -28.39
N ASP A 373 9.14 -27.66 -29.29
CA ASP A 373 10.18 -27.25 -30.21
C ASP A 373 10.22 -25.72 -30.42
N GLN A 374 11.16 -25.25 -31.24
CA GLN A 374 11.32 -23.84 -31.57
C GLN A 374 10.13 -23.30 -32.37
N GLY A 375 9.52 -24.10 -33.22
CA GLY A 375 8.37 -23.67 -34.06
C GLY A 375 7.15 -23.34 -33.18
N GLU A 376 6.87 -24.14 -32.15
CA GLU A 376 5.83 -23.84 -31.16
C GLU A 376 6.14 -22.58 -30.35
N ARG A 377 7.41 -22.41 -29.89
CA ARG A 377 7.82 -21.18 -29.20
C ARG A 377 7.69 -19.95 -30.08
N ASP A 378 8.08 -20.04 -31.35
CA ASP A 378 7.91 -18.95 -32.32
C ASP A 378 6.43 -18.58 -32.51
N ALA A 379 5.55 -19.57 -32.55
CA ALA A 379 4.10 -19.35 -32.63
C ALA A 379 3.56 -18.63 -31.38
N VAL A 380 4.03 -18.99 -30.19
CA VAL A 380 3.68 -18.30 -28.93
C VAL A 380 4.14 -16.85 -28.96
N VAL A 381 5.40 -16.59 -29.33
CA VAL A 381 5.96 -15.23 -29.42
C VAL A 381 5.20 -14.41 -30.45
N ALA A 382 4.97 -14.94 -31.66
CA ALA A 382 4.24 -14.24 -32.71
C ALA A 382 2.78 -13.90 -32.29
N ALA A 383 2.11 -14.81 -31.58
CA ALA A 383 0.77 -14.57 -31.08
C ALA A 383 0.77 -13.46 -30.02
N ALA A 384 1.72 -13.49 -29.07
CA ALA A 384 1.85 -12.47 -28.04
C ALA A 384 2.08 -11.07 -28.65
N VAL A 385 3.01 -10.96 -29.61
CA VAL A 385 3.29 -9.69 -30.31
C VAL A 385 2.04 -9.17 -31.02
N ARG A 386 1.30 -10.05 -31.70
CA ARG A 386 0.08 -9.66 -32.43
C ARG A 386 -0.99 -9.07 -31.54
N VAL A 387 -1.24 -9.67 -30.38
CA VAL A 387 -2.32 -9.24 -29.47
C VAL A 387 -1.87 -8.23 -28.42
N ALA A 388 -0.57 -7.91 -28.33
CA ALA A 388 -0.06 -6.95 -27.38
C ALA A 388 -0.83 -5.61 -27.36
N PRO A 389 -1.22 -5.03 -28.54
CA PRO A 389 -2.01 -3.79 -28.57
C PRO A 389 -3.37 -3.84 -27.84
N GLU A 390 -3.94 -5.04 -27.69
CA GLU A 390 -5.24 -5.26 -27.03
C GLU A 390 -5.12 -5.57 -25.53
N VAL A 391 -3.89 -5.67 -25.01
CA VAL A 391 -3.61 -5.99 -23.60
C VAL A 391 -3.39 -4.70 -22.84
N SER A 392 -3.99 -4.56 -21.63
CA SER A 392 -3.76 -3.36 -20.81
C SER A 392 -2.28 -3.17 -20.51
N GLY A 393 -1.80 -1.91 -20.51
CA GLY A 393 -0.40 -1.58 -20.28
C GLY A 393 0.14 -2.14 -18.97
N ARG A 394 -0.68 -2.15 -17.93
CA ARG A 394 -0.33 -2.79 -16.66
C ARG A 394 0.04 -4.27 -16.81
N VAL A 395 -0.70 -5.02 -17.61
CA VAL A 395 -0.40 -6.46 -17.85
C VAL A 395 0.84 -6.61 -18.69
N VAL A 396 1.03 -5.75 -19.70
CA VAL A 396 2.25 -5.72 -20.52
C VAL A 396 3.47 -5.49 -19.64
N LEU A 397 3.45 -4.46 -18.79
CA LEU A 397 4.52 -4.15 -17.85
C LEU A 397 4.77 -5.30 -16.87
N ALA A 398 3.73 -5.89 -16.28
CA ALA A 398 3.88 -7.00 -15.34
C ALA A 398 4.51 -8.25 -15.97
N VAL A 399 4.15 -8.55 -17.22
CA VAL A 399 4.75 -9.67 -17.97
C VAL A 399 6.19 -9.35 -18.37
N ARG A 400 6.47 -8.12 -18.78
CA ARG A 400 7.84 -7.66 -19.07
C ARG A 400 8.74 -7.79 -17.86
N GLU A 401 8.28 -7.34 -16.68
CA GLU A 401 9.00 -7.51 -15.41
C GLU A 401 9.22 -8.99 -15.07
N HIS A 402 8.19 -9.80 -15.25
CA HIS A 402 8.27 -11.25 -15.02
C HIS A 402 9.34 -11.88 -15.92
N LEU A 403 9.34 -11.61 -17.22
CA LEU A 403 10.32 -12.15 -18.16
C LEU A 403 11.74 -11.71 -17.82
N HIS A 404 11.94 -10.47 -17.39
CA HIS A 404 13.24 -9.98 -16.95
C HIS A 404 13.78 -10.80 -15.76
N ASN A 405 12.96 -11.00 -14.74
CA ASN A 405 13.34 -11.79 -13.57
C ASN A 405 13.47 -13.29 -13.85
N ARG A 406 12.97 -13.78 -14.99
CA ARG A 406 13.16 -15.18 -15.46
C ARG A 406 14.53 -15.41 -16.14
N ALA A 407 15.34 -14.37 -16.28
CA ALA A 407 16.72 -14.49 -16.75
C ALA A 407 17.65 -15.16 -15.73
N ARG A 408 17.31 -15.11 -14.45
CA ARG A 408 18.16 -15.60 -13.36
C ARG A 408 17.69 -16.98 -12.91
N GLU A 409 18.60 -17.94 -12.83
CA GLU A 409 18.43 -19.18 -12.07
C GLU A 409 18.87 -18.89 -10.63
N THR A 410 17.97 -18.46 -9.80
CA THR A 410 18.33 -18.04 -8.44
C THR A 410 18.32 -19.19 -7.43
N GLY A 411 17.64 -20.28 -7.74
CA GLY A 411 17.30 -21.31 -6.73
C GLY A 411 16.37 -20.83 -5.62
N GLU A 412 16.00 -19.55 -5.67
CA GLU A 412 15.20 -18.90 -4.66
C GLU A 412 13.70 -19.26 -4.80
N PRO A 413 12.97 -19.31 -3.70
CA PRO A 413 11.54 -19.60 -3.75
C PRO A 413 10.78 -18.46 -4.41
N ARG A 414 9.69 -18.80 -5.06
CA ARG A 414 8.71 -17.83 -5.56
C ARG A 414 7.91 -17.26 -4.38
N ILE A 415 7.88 -15.94 -4.28
CA ILE A 415 7.05 -15.27 -3.30
C ILE A 415 5.72 -14.88 -3.95
N PHE A 416 4.64 -15.33 -3.35
CA PHE A 416 3.28 -14.96 -3.69
C PHE A 416 2.73 -14.05 -2.61
N VAL A 417 1.95 -13.05 -3.02
CA VAL A 417 1.32 -12.11 -2.10
C VAL A 417 -0.16 -12.01 -2.46
N ASN A 418 -1.04 -12.22 -1.50
CA ASN A 418 -2.47 -12.02 -1.71
C ASN A 418 -2.83 -10.51 -1.60
N ARG A 419 -4.11 -10.18 -1.81
CA ARG A 419 -4.56 -8.78 -1.75
C ARG A 419 -4.35 -8.12 -0.39
N LYS A 420 -4.46 -8.85 0.70
CA LYS A 420 -4.25 -8.38 2.07
C LYS A 420 -2.78 -8.35 2.50
N GLY A 421 -1.86 -8.36 1.53
CA GLY A 421 -0.43 -8.31 1.79
C GLY A 421 0.19 -9.60 2.36
N ARG A 422 -0.62 -10.66 2.61
CA ARG A 422 -0.09 -11.92 3.12
C ARG A 422 0.78 -12.60 2.09
N ALA A 423 2.03 -12.86 2.49
CA ALA A 423 3.03 -13.51 1.66
C ALA A 423 3.21 -14.98 2.03
N TRP A 424 3.52 -15.80 1.03
CA TRP A 424 4.00 -17.16 1.20
C TRP A 424 4.98 -17.55 0.12
N ALA A 425 5.88 -18.46 0.43
CA ALA A 425 6.90 -18.95 -0.47
C ALA A 425 6.51 -20.33 -1.03
N ALA A 426 6.85 -20.59 -2.29
CA ALA A 426 6.79 -21.90 -2.91
C ALA A 426 8.08 -22.17 -3.70
N PRO A 427 8.59 -23.42 -3.73
CA PRO A 427 9.77 -23.73 -4.54
C PRO A 427 9.60 -23.33 -6.00
N ASP A 428 10.64 -22.79 -6.63
CA ASP A 428 10.67 -22.58 -8.07
C ASP A 428 11.34 -23.75 -8.78
N VAL A 429 10.52 -24.68 -9.25
CA VAL A 429 10.98 -25.87 -9.99
C VAL A 429 10.77 -25.72 -11.51
N ARG A 430 10.46 -24.51 -11.96
CA ARG A 430 10.21 -24.24 -13.38
C ARG A 430 11.52 -24.21 -14.16
N PRO A 431 11.59 -24.88 -15.33
CA PRO A 431 12.75 -24.72 -16.21
C PRO A 431 12.87 -23.25 -16.68
N PRO A 432 14.08 -22.80 -17.02
CA PRO A 432 14.30 -21.45 -17.54
C PRO A 432 13.56 -21.26 -18.87
N VAL A 433 13.17 -20.01 -19.16
CA VAL A 433 12.70 -19.64 -20.50
C VAL A 433 13.93 -19.41 -21.39
N PRO A 434 13.96 -19.97 -22.62
CA PRO A 434 15.09 -19.74 -23.53
C PRO A 434 15.38 -18.26 -23.71
N ALA A 435 16.65 -17.87 -23.61
CA ALA A 435 17.08 -16.47 -23.62
C ALA A 435 16.61 -15.74 -24.89
N SER A 436 16.77 -16.38 -26.07
CA SER A 436 16.36 -15.79 -27.35
C SER A 436 14.87 -15.43 -27.40
N ASP A 437 13.99 -16.33 -26.91
CA ASP A 437 12.55 -16.11 -26.94
C ASP A 437 12.12 -15.06 -25.91
N ARG A 438 12.74 -15.08 -24.73
CA ARG A 438 12.58 -14.08 -23.69
C ARG A 438 12.95 -12.68 -24.19
N ASP A 439 14.12 -12.52 -24.78
CA ASP A 439 14.65 -11.24 -25.21
C ASP A 439 13.85 -10.66 -26.40
N ARG A 440 13.39 -11.52 -27.31
CA ARG A 440 12.45 -11.15 -28.39
C ARG A 440 11.12 -10.62 -27.84
N LEU A 441 10.57 -11.29 -26.83
CA LEU A 441 9.35 -10.82 -26.16
C LEU A 441 9.58 -9.50 -25.45
N ILE A 442 10.64 -9.36 -24.66
CA ILE A 442 10.97 -8.12 -23.97
C ILE A 442 11.08 -6.96 -24.95
N ALA A 443 11.82 -7.14 -26.06
CA ALA A 443 11.97 -6.10 -27.10
C ALA A 443 10.62 -5.70 -27.72
N ALA A 444 9.74 -6.67 -27.99
CA ALA A 444 8.41 -6.41 -28.55
C ALA A 444 7.49 -5.69 -27.55
N LEU A 445 7.53 -6.06 -26.26
CA LEU A 445 6.76 -5.41 -25.21
C LEU A 445 7.25 -3.97 -24.98
N ASP A 446 8.57 -3.74 -24.97
CA ASP A 446 9.17 -2.40 -24.84
C ASP A 446 8.77 -1.51 -26.06
N ALA A 447 8.74 -2.07 -27.27
CA ALA A 447 8.27 -1.36 -28.46
C ALA A 447 6.79 -0.97 -28.37
N GLU A 448 5.93 -1.87 -27.89
CA GLU A 448 4.50 -1.58 -27.68
C GLU A 448 4.29 -0.53 -26.59
N LEU A 449 5.02 -0.58 -25.51
CA LEU A 449 4.97 0.42 -24.43
C LEU A 449 5.40 1.80 -24.94
N ARG A 450 6.50 1.89 -25.72
CA ARG A 450 6.94 3.16 -26.35
C ARG A 450 5.87 3.76 -27.27
N ARG A 451 5.07 2.93 -27.93
CA ARG A 451 3.98 3.38 -28.79
C ARG A 451 2.84 4.03 -28.01
N ARG A 452 2.57 3.56 -26.78
CA ARG A 452 1.46 4.02 -25.92
C ARG A 452 1.83 5.20 -25.02
N LEU A 453 3.10 5.28 -24.63
CA LEU A 453 3.56 6.30 -23.71
C LEU A 453 3.60 7.68 -24.40
N PRO A 454 3.36 8.77 -23.63
CA PRO A 454 3.52 10.13 -24.14
C PRO A 454 4.99 10.38 -24.54
N ARG A 455 5.18 11.31 -25.48
CA ARG A 455 6.51 11.77 -25.90
C ARG A 455 6.65 13.26 -25.58
N PRO A 456 6.93 13.61 -24.32
CA PRO A 456 7.07 15.00 -23.92
C PRO A 456 8.33 15.60 -24.55
N VAL A 457 8.29 16.90 -24.79
CA VAL A 457 9.47 17.66 -25.24
C VAL A 457 10.50 17.74 -24.12
N ARG A 458 10.02 17.93 -22.88
CA ARG A 458 10.87 18.04 -21.70
C ARG A 458 10.29 17.26 -20.52
N ILE A 459 11.15 16.51 -19.83
CA ILE A 459 10.88 15.83 -18.58
C ILE A 459 11.73 16.47 -17.50
N LEU A 460 11.09 16.96 -16.45
CA LEU A 460 11.76 17.43 -15.24
C LEU A 460 11.58 16.36 -14.16
N LEU A 461 12.68 15.82 -13.66
CA LEU A 461 12.69 14.58 -12.90
C LEU A 461 13.37 14.78 -11.53
N ASP A 462 12.65 14.51 -10.46
CA ASP A 462 13.22 14.42 -9.11
C ASP A 462 14.12 13.18 -9.02
N PRO A 463 15.41 13.30 -8.65
CA PRO A 463 16.29 12.15 -8.52
C PRO A 463 15.79 11.06 -7.59
N ASP A 464 15.05 11.42 -6.53
CA ASP A 464 14.58 10.48 -5.51
C ASP A 464 13.46 9.56 -6.01
N VAL A 465 12.83 9.89 -7.16
CA VAL A 465 11.77 9.07 -7.74
C VAL A 465 12.30 7.99 -8.71
N LEU A 466 13.56 8.06 -9.11
CA LEU A 466 14.14 7.20 -10.16
C LEU A 466 13.95 5.72 -9.89
N ASP A 467 14.21 5.31 -8.66
CA ASP A 467 14.14 3.91 -8.21
C ASP A 467 12.79 3.55 -7.57
N VAL A 468 11.80 4.41 -7.71
CA VAL A 468 10.43 4.10 -7.28
C VAL A 468 9.82 3.09 -8.25
N ALA A 469 9.37 1.96 -7.71
CA ALA A 469 8.76 0.89 -8.51
C ALA A 469 7.38 1.31 -9.04
N LEU A 470 7.03 0.81 -10.21
CA LEU A 470 5.73 1.05 -10.81
C LEU A 470 4.62 0.34 -10.00
N PRO A 471 3.50 0.99 -9.68
CA PRO A 471 2.40 0.40 -8.92
C PRO A 471 1.55 -0.53 -9.80
N LEU A 472 2.12 -1.62 -10.29
CA LEU A 472 1.46 -2.54 -11.23
C LEU A 472 0.30 -3.35 -10.61
N SER A 473 0.10 -3.25 -9.30
CA SER A 473 -0.90 -4.03 -8.57
C SER A 473 -1.36 -3.26 -7.32
N GLY A 474 -2.64 -3.25 -7.02
CA GLY A 474 -3.16 -2.75 -5.73
C GLY A 474 -2.63 -3.51 -4.49
N ARG A 475 -1.93 -4.63 -4.70
CA ARG A 475 -1.21 -5.38 -3.65
C ARG A 475 0.19 -4.83 -3.39
N ALA A 476 0.67 -3.93 -4.24
CA ALA A 476 2.00 -3.35 -4.15
C ALA A 476 2.03 -2.03 -3.37
N THR A 477 0.88 -1.48 -3.01
CA THR A 477 0.78 -0.20 -2.30
C THR A 477 0.14 -0.40 -0.93
N ALA A 478 0.57 0.40 0.04
CA ALA A 478 -0.10 0.62 1.31
C ALA A 478 -0.47 2.10 1.40
N THR A 479 -1.35 2.46 2.33
CA THR A 479 -1.79 3.84 2.51
C THR A 479 -1.01 4.49 3.65
N GLY A 480 -0.65 5.74 3.49
CA GLY A 480 0.08 6.51 4.49
C GLY A 480 0.90 7.64 3.91
N LEU A 481 1.59 8.36 4.77
CA LEU A 481 2.52 9.43 4.41
C LEU A 481 3.81 8.84 3.85
N GLY A 482 4.30 9.35 2.72
CA GLY A 482 5.59 8.97 2.14
C GLY A 482 5.74 7.50 1.77
N VAL A 483 4.63 6.78 1.56
CA VAL A 483 4.61 5.35 1.29
C VAL A 483 4.87 5.08 -0.19
N LEU A 484 5.91 4.30 -0.50
CA LEU A 484 6.27 3.93 -1.86
C LEU A 484 5.73 2.54 -2.24
N PRO A 485 5.50 2.27 -3.52
CA PRO A 485 5.10 0.94 -3.99
C PRO A 485 6.12 -0.15 -3.62
N ARG A 486 5.63 -1.38 -3.44
CA ARG A 486 6.48 -2.54 -3.16
C ARG A 486 7.58 -2.69 -4.21
N GLY A 487 8.79 -2.86 -3.75
CA GLY A 487 9.97 -3.02 -4.58
C GLY A 487 10.71 -1.73 -4.85
N SER A 488 10.14 -0.56 -4.52
CA SER A 488 10.83 0.72 -4.57
C SER A 488 12.09 0.71 -3.71
N LEU A 489 13.08 1.49 -4.12
CA LEU A 489 14.25 1.84 -3.32
C LEU A 489 14.22 3.35 -3.09
N SER A 490 14.37 3.76 -1.84
CA SER A 490 14.47 5.18 -1.47
C SER A 490 15.73 5.44 -0.65
N PRO A 491 16.36 6.61 -0.76
CA PRO A 491 17.50 6.96 0.07
C PRO A 491 17.08 7.09 1.54
N VAL A 492 18.04 6.87 2.44
CA VAL A 492 17.90 7.12 3.87
C VAL A 492 19.07 8.01 4.28
N ASP A 493 18.82 9.31 4.26
CA ASP A 493 19.83 10.34 4.50
C ASP A 493 19.68 10.90 5.92
N GLY A 494 20.69 10.69 6.76
CA GLY A 494 20.73 11.14 8.15
C GLY A 494 21.74 10.34 8.98
N GLU A 495 21.91 10.71 10.24
CA GLU A 495 22.84 10.04 11.15
C GLU A 495 22.16 8.96 12.00
N GLN A 496 20.87 9.20 12.32
CA GLN A 496 20.05 8.33 13.16
C GLN A 496 18.79 7.92 12.40
N LEU A 497 18.53 6.62 12.35
CA LEU A 497 17.28 6.06 11.87
C LEU A 497 16.49 5.55 13.06
N ARG A 498 15.26 5.98 13.20
CA ARG A 498 14.36 5.46 14.24
C ARG A 498 13.09 4.95 13.60
N PHE A 499 12.78 3.68 13.75
CA PHE A 499 11.49 3.15 13.37
C PHE A 499 10.63 2.86 14.60
N PHE A 500 9.32 2.89 14.41
CA PHE A 500 8.34 2.79 15.47
C PHE A 500 7.10 2.02 15.02
N VAL A 501 6.46 1.39 15.98
CA VAL A 501 5.09 0.89 15.88
C VAL A 501 4.23 1.62 16.91
N TYR A 502 2.98 1.85 16.56
CA TYR A 502 1.91 2.24 17.47
C TYR A 502 0.75 1.28 17.31
N TRP A 503 0.12 0.93 18.41
CA TRP A 503 -1.16 0.20 18.42
C TRP A 503 -2.03 0.63 19.59
N LYS A 504 -3.35 0.46 19.40
CA LYS A 504 -4.36 0.64 20.43
C LYS A 504 -5.36 -0.50 20.34
N GLU A 505 -5.48 -1.25 21.42
CA GLU A 505 -6.38 -2.40 21.50
C GLU A 505 -7.85 -1.99 21.52
N THR A 506 -8.74 -2.85 21.02
CA THR A 506 -10.18 -2.64 20.98
C THR A 506 -10.87 -3.29 22.18
N GLU A 507 -10.73 -4.60 22.36
CA GLU A 507 -11.42 -5.38 23.40
C GLU A 507 -10.48 -6.32 24.16
N LYS A 508 -9.41 -6.80 23.52
CA LYS A 508 -8.51 -7.81 24.07
C LYS A 508 -7.16 -7.21 24.33
N ARG A 509 -6.60 -7.53 25.50
CA ARG A 509 -5.19 -7.25 25.75
C ARG A 509 -4.35 -7.69 24.55
N THR A 510 -3.63 -6.75 23.98
CA THR A 510 -2.92 -6.93 22.71
C THR A 510 -1.47 -6.48 22.85
N ASP A 511 -0.60 -7.39 22.45
CA ASP A 511 0.84 -7.32 22.59
C ASP A 511 1.48 -7.37 21.21
N TYR A 512 2.04 -6.23 20.76
CA TYR A 512 2.76 -6.08 19.49
C TYR A 512 4.24 -5.81 19.79
N ASP A 513 5.09 -6.75 19.40
CA ASP A 513 6.54 -6.60 19.51
C ASP A 513 7.13 -5.95 18.25
N LEU A 514 7.74 -4.80 18.41
CA LEU A 514 8.65 -4.27 17.42
C LEU A 514 10.00 -4.97 17.55
N SER A 515 10.54 -5.46 16.46
CA SER A 515 11.86 -6.09 16.46
C SER A 515 12.59 -5.78 15.16
N ALA A 516 13.89 -6.02 15.14
CA ALA A 516 14.72 -5.89 13.96
C ALA A 516 15.65 -7.08 13.85
N LEU A 517 15.64 -7.72 12.68
CA LEU A 517 16.62 -8.74 12.33
C LEU A 517 17.75 -8.08 11.54
N LEU A 518 18.98 -8.26 12.01
CA LEU A 518 20.19 -7.76 11.36
C LEU A 518 20.85 -8.89 10.58
N LEU A 519 21.08 -8.68 9.27
CA LEU A 519 21.61 -9.71 8.39
C LEU A 519 22.92 -9.26 7.71
N ASN A 520 23.79 -10.22 7.50
CA ASN A 520 24.99 -10.08 6.69
C ASN A 520 24.66 -10.02 5.18
N ALA A 521 25.66 -9.76 4.35
CA ALA A 521 25.52 -9.70 2.90
C ALA A 521 25.04 -11.03 2.25
N ASP A 522 25.30 -12.16 2.89
CA ASP A 522 24.86 -13.49 2.48
C ASP A 522 23.47 -13.87 3.05
N TYR A 523 22.81 -12.93 3.72
CA TYR A 523 21.54 -13.11 4.43
C TYR A 523 21.61 -14.02 5.66
N SER A 524 22.79 -14.39 6.14
CA SER A 524 22.93 -15.02 7.45
C SER A 524 22.58 -14.03 8.57
N THR A 525 22.01 -14.52 9.67
CA THR A 525 21.70 -13.68 10.83
C THR A 525 23.00 -13.24 11.51
N ASP A 526 23.17 -11.93 11.67
CA ASP A 526 24.24 -11.31 12.46
C ASP A 526 23.79 -11.18 13.91
N SER A 527 22.68 -10.49 14.13
CA SER A 527 22.07 -10.25 15.45
C SER A 527 20.60 -9.85 15.29
N TRP A 528 19.92 -9.59 16.39
CA TRP A 528 18.56 -9.04 16.41
C TRP A 528 18.35 -8.10 17.58
N LEU A 529 17.36 -7.23 17.45
CA LEU A 529 16.80 -6.43 18.54
C LEU A 529 15.36 -6.85 18.76
N SER A 530 15.00 -6.98 20.03
CA SER A 530 13.65 -7.26 20.48
C SER A 530 13.59 -6.95 21.99
N TYR A 531 12.44 -7.18 22.60
CA TYR A 531 12.33 -7.11 24.07
C TYR A 531 13.29 -8.11 24.79
N THR A 532 13.77 -9.16 24.12
CA THR A 532 14.75 -10.12 24.65
C THR A 532 16.20 -9.73 24.39
N SER A 533 16.46 -8.72 23.57
CA SER A 533 17.79 -8.22 23.20
C SER A 533 17.68 -6.73 22.93
N LEU A 534 17.78 -5.92 23.98
CA LEU A 534 17.48 -4.49 23.97
C LEU A 534 18.54 -3.66 23.26
N THR A 535 19.77 -4.18 23.14
CA THR A 535 20.87 -3.47 22.49
C THR A 535 21.63 -4.35 21.51
N ALA A 536 22.14 -3.74 20.46
CA ALA A 536 23.09 -4.32 19.53
C ALA A 536 24.10 -3.24 19.12
N ALA A 537 25.13 -3.59 18.32
CA ALA A 537 26.13 -2.64 17.89
C ALA A 537 25.51 -1.46 17.12
N GLY A 538 25.33 -0.33 17.80
CA GLY A 538 24.76 0.90 17.22
C GLY A 538 23.23 0.95 17.20
N ALA A 539 22.56 0.10 17.99
CA ALA A 539 21.12 0.04 18.02
C ALA A 539 20.56 -0.16 19.45
N GLU A 540 19.41 0.46 19.75
CA GLU A 540 18.72 0.36 21.03
C GLU A 540 17.20 0.18 20.81
N HIS A 541 16.57 -0.65 21.68
CA HIS A 541 15.13 -0.92 21.73
C HIS A 541 14.49 -0.22 22.94
N SER A 542 13.28 0.29 22.79
CA SER A 542 12.57 1.06 23.84
C SER A 542 11.95 0.24 24.98
N GLY A 543 12.17 -1.06 24.99
CA GLY A 543 11.51 -1.98 25.95
C GLY A 543 10.18 -2.49 25.42
N ASP A 544 9.54 -3.35 26.21
CA ASP A 544 8.37 -4.15 25.86
C ASP A 544 7.10 -3.60 26.52
N VAL A 545 6.06 -3.31 25.72
CA VAL A 545 4.74 -2.88 26.21
C VAL A 545 3.70 -3.95 25.85
N THR A 546 3.30 -4.73 26.85
CA THR A 546 2.45 -5.92 26.66
C THR A 546 0.95 -5.66 26.62
N GLU A 547 0.49 -4.40 26.74
CA GLU A 547 -0.91 -4.01 26.66
C GLU A 547 -1.05 -2.54 26.24
N ALA A 548 -2.09 -2.20 25.52
CA ALA A 548 -2.26 -0.86 24.96
C ALA A 548 -3.71 -0.33 25.04
N PRO A 549 -4.37 -0.30 26.21
CA PRO A 549 -5.75 0.20 26.33
C PRO A 549 -5.87 1.69 26.01
N HIS A 550 -4.80 2.45 26.21
CA HIS A 550 -4.70 3.87 25.91
C HIS A 550 -3.77 4.17 24.71
N GLY A 551 -3.38 3.13 23.99
CA GLY A 551 -2.35 3.18 22.95
C GLY A 551 -0.93 3.06 23.56
N ALA A 552 -0.05 2.40 22.81
CA ALA A 552 1.35 2.21 23.13
C ALA A 552 2.22 2.30 21.89
N SER A 553 3.51 2.57 22.09
CA SER A 553 4.51 2.59 21.04
C SER A 553 5.78 1.90 21.48
N GLU A 554 6.40 1.22 20.52
CA GLU A 554 7.77 0.76 20.66
C GLU A 554 8.63 1.38 19.57
N PHE A 555 9.89 1.63 19.94
CA PHE A 555 10.88 2.26 19.07
C PHE A 555 12.15 1.42 18.99
N ILE A 556 12.77 1.42 17.83
CA ILE A 556 14.16 0.98 17.66
C ILE A 556 14.94 2.12 17.05
N ASN A 557 16.04 2.51 17.72
CA ASN A 557 16.94 3.56 17.32
C ASN A 557 18.23 2.95 16.75
N LEU A 558 18.68 3.43 15.60
CA LEU A 558 19.87 2.95 14.91
C LEU A 558 20.82 4.11 14.62
N SER A 559 22.07 3.98 15.00
CA SER A 559 23.13 4.85 14.52
C SER A 559 23.66 4.30 13.19
N LEU A 560 23.35 4.97 12.08
CA LEU A 560 23.64 4.50 10.73
C LEU A 560 25.17 4.32 10.47
N GLU A 561 26.01 5.11 11.14
CA GLU A 561 27.47 4.95 11.08
C GLU A 561 28.00 3.72 11.83
N ARG A 562 27.30 3.30 12.90
CA ARG A 562 27.78 2.26 13.82
C ARG A 562 27.27 0.87 13.46
N VAL A 563 26.10 0.76 12.84
CA VAL A 563 25.55 -0.51 12.37
C VAL A 563 26.41 -1.06 11.22
N ARG A 564 26.89 -2.30 11.36
CA ARG A 564 27.78 -2.95 10.39
C ARG A 564 27.08 -3.96 9.50
N SER A 565 25.95 -4.48 9.92
CA SER A 565 25.13 -5.43 9.15
C SER A 565 24.72 -4.82 7.79
N THR A 566 24.62 -5.65 6.78
CA THR A 566 24.23 -5.21 5.42
C THR A 566 22.75 -4.89 5.35
N PHE A 567 21.92 -5.66 6.07
CA PHE A 567 20.49 -5.45 6.09
C PHE A 567 19.96 -5.29 7.52
N VAL A 568 19.02 -4.39 7.70
CA VAL A 568 18.20 -4.25 8.90
C VAL A 568 16.75 -4.45 8.49
N VAL A 569 16.10 -5.44 9.07
CA VAL A 569 14.74 -5.87 8.74
C VAL A 569 13.82 -5.62 9.92
N PRO A 570 13.18 -4.44 10.01
CA PRO A 570 12.16 -4.22 11.01
C PRO A 570 10.97 -5.13 10.78
N GLN A 571 10.41 -5.63 11.86
CA GLN A 571 9.19 -6.44 11.84
C GLN A 571 8.34 -6.12 13.06
N VAL A 572 7.03 -6.18 12.85
CA VAL A 572 6.04 -6.08 13.93
C VAL A 572 5.42 -7.45 14.10
N ASN A 573 5.62 -8.04 15.26
CA ASN A 573 5.11 -9.36 15.59
C ASN A 573 3.89 -9.22 16.51
N ILE A 574 2.80 -9.90 16.22
CA ILE A 574 1.70 -10.05 17.15
C ILE A 574 2.06 -11.19 18.09
N PHE A 575 2.54 -10.90 19.29
CA PHE A 575 2.81 -11.92 20.30
C PHE A 575 1.50 -12.51 20.80
N ALA A 576 0.58 -11.67 21.24
CA ALA A 576 -0.74 -12.07 21.74
C ALA A 576 -1.82 -11.06 21.34
N GLY A 577 -3.08 -11.43 21.43
CA GLY A 577 -4.23 -10.56 21.26
C GLY A 577 -4.73 -10.41 19.84
N GLU A 578 -5.19 -9.21 19.52
CA GLU A 578 -5.91 -8.85 18.29
C GLU A 578 -5.00 -8.78 17.07
N GLY A 579 -5.54 -9.11 15.90
CA GLY A 579 -4.86 -8.97 14.60
C GLY A 579 -4.75 -7.51 14.17
N PHE A 580 -3.89 -7.22 13.18
CA PHE A 580 -3.71 -5.87 12.63
C PHE A 580 -5.01 -5.24 12.07
N GLU A 581 -5.99 -6.06 11.66
CA GLU A 581 -7.30 -5.60 11.19
C GLU A 581 -8.34 -5.47 12.32
N GLU A 582 -8.03 -5.95 13.54
CA GLU A 582 -8.97 -6.05 14.66
C GLU A 582 -8.78 -4.94 15.69
N VAL A 583 -7.56 -4.45 15.87
CA VAL A 583 -7.25 -3.34 16.80
C VAL A 583 -7.91 -2.03 16.37
N GLU A 584 -8.16 -1.14 17.31
CA GLU A 584 -8.75 0.18 17.04
C GLU A 584 -7.89 0.96 16.04
N GLU A 585 -6.58 1.03 16.27
CA GLU A 585 -5.60 1.64 15.39
C GLU A 585 -4.26 0.92 15.49
N SER A 586 -3.57 0.79 14.35
CA SER A 586 -2.15 0.41 14.34
C SER A 586 -1.44 0.93 13.10
N PHE A 587 -0.20 1.38 13.29
CA PHE A 587 0.65 1.84 12.20
C PHE A 587 2.13 1.61 12.50
N PHE A 588 2.92 1.54 11.45
CA PHE A 588 4.37 1.52 11.46
C PHE A 588 4.91 2.76 10.75
N GLY A 589 6.03 3.27 11.21
CA GLY A 589 6.71 4.38 10.55
C GLY A 589 8.20 4.43 10.85
N PHE A 590 8.88 5.34 10.17
CA PHE A 590 10.26 5.67 10.53
C PHE A 590 10.55 7.16 10.43
N MET A 591 11.51 7.57 11.22
CA MET A 591 12.06 8.92 11.32
C MET A 591 13.53 8.90 10.94
N VAL A 592 13.99 9.93 10.25
CA VAL A 592 15.42 10.16 9.98
C VAL A 592 15.85 11.41 10.73
N ARG A 593 16.90 11.29 11.52
CA ARG A 593 17.27 12.31 12.51
C ARG A 593 18.78 12.51 12.54
N ASP A 594 19.17 13.69 13.03
CA ASP A 594 20.56 14.02 13.36
C ASP A 594 20.89 13.56 14.80
N ARG A 595 22.17 13.50 15.15
CA ARG A 595 22.61 13.07 16.50
C ARG A 595 22.03 13.91 17.62
N GLU A 596 21.86 15.19 17.38
CA GLU A 596 21.30 16.12 18.37
C GLU A 596 19.86 15.80 18.75
N GLN A 597 19.13 15.11 17.86
CA GLN A 597 17.74 14.70 18.08
C GLN A 597 17.60 13.32 18.75
N LYS A 598 18.70 12.72 19.20
CA LYS A 598 18.72 11.36 19.76
C LYS A 598 17.80 11.22 20.98
N GLY A 599 17.73 12.23 21.84
CA GLY A 599 17.07 12.19 23.14
C GLY A 599 15.55 12.13 23.15
N ARG A 600 14.84 12.24 21.99
CA ARG A 600 13.37 12.23 21.96
C ARG A 600 12.82 10.95 21.38
N PRO A 601 11.77 10.37 21.99
CA PRO A 601 11.13 9.17 21.44
C PRO A 601 10.48 9.44 20.10
N PHE A 602 9.61 10.43 19.99
CA PHE A 602 8.89 10.80 18.78
C PHE A 602 9.09 12.28 18.44
N GLU A 603 9.33 12.57 17.17
CA GLU A 603 9.47 13.91 16.63
C GLU A 603 8.73 13.98 15.29
N PRO A 604 7.52 14.54 15.23
CA PRO A 604 6.65 14.50 14.05
C PRO A 604 7.33 14.99 12.77
N ARG A 605 8.11 16.09 12.87
CA ARG A 605 8.80 16.70 11.73
C ARG A 605 9.84 15.79 11.08
N THR A 606 10.37 14.83 11.81
CA THR A 606 11.38 13.89 11.31
C THR A 606 10.78 12.60 10.73
N VAL A 607 9.45 12.44 10.79
CA VAL A 607 8.76 11.30 10.18
C VAL A 607 8.88 11.37 8.66
N ARG A 608 9.47 10.33 8.09
CA ARG A 608 9.61 10.18 6.62
C ARG A 608 8.54 9.27 6.04
N MET A 609 8.03 8.38 6.84
CA MET A 609 6.97 7.46 6.46
C MET A 609 6.13 7.07 7.67
N LYS A 610 4.82 7.03 7.47
CA LYS A 610 3.85 6.36 8.33
C LYS A 610 2.90 5.54 7.46
N SER A 611 2.76 4.25 7.74
CA SER A 611 1.88 3.33 7.03
C SER A 611 0.97 2.59 7.98
N GLN A 612 -0.31 2.49 7.66
CA GLN A 612 -1.27 1.70 8.43
C GLN A 612 -0.90 0.21 8.37
N LEU A 613 -1.03 -0.49 9.50
CA LEU A 613 -0.92 -1.93 9.57
C LEU A 613 -2.34 -2.53 9.47
N ARG A 614 -2.66 -3.14 8.33
CA ARG A 614 -4.01 -3.64 8.02
C ARG A 614 -3.99 -4.99 7.28
N GLY A 615 -2.94 -5.76 7.41
CA GLY A 615 -2.79 -7.03 6.70
C GLY A 615 -3.16 -8.25 7.53
N VAL A 616 -3.35 -9.37 6.85
CA VAL A 616 -3.66 -10.66 7.47
C VAL A 616 -2.39 -11.45 7.70
N GLY A 617 -2.02 -11.62 8.96
CA GLY A 617 -0.83 -12.37 9.39
C GLY A 617 -0.49 -11.99 10.82
N ARG A 618 0.58 -12.57 11.34
CA ARG A 618 1.07 -12.26 12.69
C ARG A 618 2.44 -11.59 12.69
N VAL A 619 3.04 -11.41 11.51
CA VAL A 619 4.31 -10.70 11.32
C VAL A 619 4.15 -9.74 10.16
N ALA A 620 4.29 -8.44 10.42
CA ALA A 620 4.38 -7.43 9.38
C ALA A 620 5.85 -7.16 9.04
N LEU A 621 6.14 -7.10 7.74
CA LEU A 621 7.42 -6.72 7.16
C LEU A 621 7.22 -5.50 6.27
N PRO A 622 7.29 -4.28 6.81
CA PRO A 622 7.01 -3.07 6.03
C PRO A 622 8.05 -2.80 4.95
N LEU A 623 9.31 -2.91 5.31
CA LEU A 623 10.47 -2.60 4.46
C LEU A 623 11.75 -3.31 4.95
N VAL A 624 12.85 -3.16 4.21
CA VAL A 624 14.20 -3.57 4.61
C VAL A 624 15.14 -2.40 4.36
N PHE A 625 15.92 -2.02 5.36
CA PHE A 625 17.03 -1.09 5.17
C PHE A 625 18.25 -1.87 4.69
N ARG A 626 18.87 -1.38 3.63
CA ARG A 626 20.07 -1.96 3.04
C ARG A 626 21.19 -0.94 3.07
N ARG A 627 22.37 -1.38 3.51
CA ARG A 627 23.60 -0.62 3.41
C ARG A 627 24.30 -0.98 2.09
N GLU A 628 24.54 0.03 1.27
CA GLU A 628 25.27 -0.13 0.01
C GLU A 628 26.78 -0.19 0.24
N ASP A 629 27.53 -0.60 -0.79
CA ASP A 629 29.00 -0.75 -0.72
C ASP A 629 29.72 0.58 -0.44
N ASP A 630 29.13 1.70 -0.82
CA ASP A 630 29.62 3.06 -0.53
C ASP A 630 29.26 3.57 0.87
N GLY A 631 28.56 2.75 1.67
CA GLY A 631 28.16 3.05 3.03
C GLY A 631 26.84 3.81 3.15
N ARG A 632 26.23 4.24 2.06
CA ARG A 632 24.88 4.86 2.07
C ARG A 632 23.81 3.82 2.40
N TRP A 633 22.73 4.29 3.02
CA TRP A 633 21.59 3.45 3.34
C TRP A 633 20.42 3.70 2.39
N ARG A 634 19.71 2.63 2.06
CA ARG A 634 18.48 2.68 1.26
C ARG A 634 17.39 1.82 1.89
N ALA A 635 16.15 2.22 1.74
CA ALA A 635 14.99 1.45 2.15
C ALA A 635 14.39 0.71 0.94
N LYS A 636 14.29 -0.61 1.01
CA LYS A 636 13.58 -1.46 0.05
C LYS A 636 12.17 -1.75 0.62
N TRP A 637 11.15 -1.35 -0.10
CA TRP A 637 9.77 -1.41 0.33
C TRP A 637 9.14 -2.78 0.10
N LEU A 638 8.51 -3.38 1.12
CA LEU A 638 7.97 -4.74 1.09
C LEU A 638 6.44 -4.80 1.22
N HIS A 639 5.86 -4.14 2.20
CA HIS A 639 4.41 -4.20 2.53
C HIS A 639 3.88 -5.63 2.61
N LEU A 640 4.49 -6.47 3.45
CA LEU A 640 4.18 -7.89 3.54
C LEU A 640 3.73 -8.29 4.93
N TYR A 641 2.92 -9.34 4.97
CA TYR A 641 2.52 -10.01 6.20
C TYR A 641 2.80 -11.51 6.07
N LEU A 642 3.44 -12.08 7.08
CA LEU A 642 3.69 -13.51 7.17
C LEU A 642 2.70 -14.14 8.13
N LYS A 643 2.49 -15.46 7.98
CA LYS A 643 1.60 -16.23 8.85
C LYS A 643 1.99 -16.09 10.31
N GLY A 644 3.29 -16.16 10.61
CA GLY A 644 3.82 -16.25 11.96
C GLY A 644 3.39 -17.52 12.68
N ILE A 645 3.68 -17.57 13.98
CA ILE A 645 3.27 -18.64 14.88
C ILE A 645 2.00 -18.23 15.62
N SER A 646 1.15 -19.15 16.01
CA SER A 646 -0.14 -18.84 16.65
C SER A 646 -0.02 -18.35 18.08
N SER A 647 1.11 -18.62 18.72
CA SER A 647 1.42 -18.20 20.09
C SER A 647 2.92 -17.97 20.23
N ALA A 648 3.32 -17.05 21.10
CA ALA A 648 4.73 -16.72 21.32
C ALA A 648 5.50 -16.40 20.02
N ASN A 649 4.93 -15.54 19.18
CA ASN A 649 5.49 -15.21 17.86
C ASN A 649 6.59 -14.17 18.00
N ARG A 650 7.85 -14.61 17.93
CA ARG A 650 9.06 -13.80 18.17
C ARG A 650 9.95 -13.71 16.95
N VAL A 651 10.83 -12.69 16.91
CA VAL A 651 11.81 -12.51 15.83
C VAL A 651 12.74 -13.70 15.73
N GLU A 652 13.17 -14.28 16.85
CA GLU A 652 14.07 -15.42 16.92
C GLU A 652 13.51 -16.66 16.20
N GLU A 653 12.20 -16.85 16.28
CA GLU A 653 11.51 -17.99 15.66
C GLU A 653 11.25 -17.79 14.16
N ASN A 654 11.21 -16.53 13.72
CA ASN A 654 10.90 -16.17 12.34
C ASN A 654 12.15 -15.92 11.46
N GLN A 655 13.38 -15.85 12.03
CA GLN A 655 14.60 -15.42 11.31
C GLN A 655 14.81 -16.12 9.99
N VAL A 656 14.73 -17.47 9.93
CA VAL A 656 14.98 -18.23 8.69
C VAL A 656 13.92 -17.92 7.63
N SER A 657 12.65 -17.79 8.03
CA SER A 657 11.56 -17.47 7.11
C SER A 657 11.67 -16.06 6.59
N VAL A 658 12.00 -15.11 7.46
CA VAL A 658 12.18 -13.70 7.13
C VAL A 658 13.38 -13.53 6.21
N ALA A 659 14.55 -14.09 6.54
CA ALA A 659 15.76 -14.00 5.71
C ALA A 659 15.52 -14.53 4.29
N LYS A 660 14.83 -15.66 4.12
CA LYS A 660 14.48 -16.21 2.80
C LYS A 660 13.55 -15.30 2.00
N VAL A 661 12.53 -14.74 2.65
CA VAL A 661 11.60 -13.83 1.99
C VAL A 661 12.31 -12.52 1.61
N VAL A 662 13.12 -11.98 2.51
CA VAL A 662 13.92 -10.77 2.27
C VAL A 662 14.85 -10.97 1.08
N ARG A 663 15.64 -12.06 1.06
CA ARG A 663 16.54 -12.38 -0.05
C ARG A 663 15.80 -12.42 -1.38
N ALA A 664 14.71 -13.21 -1.46
CA ALA A 664 13.95 -13.38 -2.69
C ALA A 664 13.33 -12.07 -3.22
N LEU A 665 13.08 -11.10 -2.34
CA LEU A 665 12.48 -9.80 -2.71
C LEU A 665 13.52 -8.71 -2.94
N VAL A 666 14.60 -8.70 -2.18
CA VAL A 666 15.69 -7.73 -2.36
C VAL A 666 16.40 -7.96 -3.70
N GLU A 667 16.64 -9.23 -4.05
CA GLU A 667 17.31 -9.60 -5.30
C GLU A 667 16.39 -9.48 -6.54
N ARG A 668 15.07 -9.36 -6.34
CA ARG A 668 14.13 -9.17 -7.45
C ARG A 668 14.21 -7.75 -7.98
N GLU A 669 14.39 -7.63 -9.30
CA GLU A 669 14.35 -6.34 -9.99
C GLU A 669 12.90 -5.95 -10.31
N GLN A 670 12.57 -4.69 -10.03
CA GLN A 670 11.27 -4.11 -10.35
C GLN A 670 11.42 -3.13 -11.51
N LEU A 671 10.37 -2.97 -12.29
CA LEU A 671 10.29 -1.84 -13.22
C LEU A 671 10.07 -0.55 -12.43
N THR A 672 10.92 0.43 -12.67
CA THR A 672 10.91 1.70 -11.96
C THR A 672 10.44 2.86 -12.83
N VAL A 673 10.27 4.02 -12.25
CA VAL A 673 10.01 5.27 -12.98
C VAL A 673 11.09 5.53 -14.02
N TRP A 674 12.38 5.30 -13.67
CA TRP A 674 13.48 5.45 -14.61
C TRP A 674 13.32 4.61 -15.88
N TYR A 675 12.84 3.38 -15.75
CA TYR A 675 12.56 2.54 -16.89
C TYR A 675 11.51 3.17 -17.84
N LEU A 676 10.42 3.73 -17.32
CA LEU A 676 9.41 4.41 -18.14
C LEU A 676 9.94 5.69 -18.78
N VAL A 677 10.72 6.48 -18.02
CA VAL A 677 11.39 7.67 -18.56
C VAL A 677 12.27 7.29 -19.74
N GLY A 678 13.04 6.21 -19.67
CA GLY A 678 13.83 5.69 -20.78
C GLY A 678 13.01 5.25 -22.00
N LEU A 679 11.75 4.80 -21.80
CA LEU A 679 10.84 4.48 -22.89
C LEU A 679 10.17 5.73 -23.51
N MET A 680 9.92 6.78 -22.71
CA MET A 680 9.32 8.05 -23.16
C MET A 680 10.34 8.96 -23.85
N SER A 681 11.61 8.83 -23.48
CA SER A 681 12.68 9.65 -24.06
C SER A 681 13.00 9.22 -25.49
N GLY A 682 12.96 10.16 -26.42
CA GLY A 682 13.41 10.05 -27.79
C GLY A 682 14.56 11.02 -28.06
N ASP A 683 15.04 11.06 -29.31
CA ASP A 683 16.17 11.91 -29.71
C ASP A 683 15.95 13.43 -29.46
N SER A 684 14.68 13.85 -29.39
CA SER A 684 14.28 15.25 -29.16
C SER A 684 13.81 15.54 -27.72
N THR A 685 13.76 14.55 -26.84
CA THR A 685 13.31 14.73 -25.46
C THR A 685 14.46 15.21 -24.57
N VAL A 686 14.29 16.33 -23.89
CA VAL A 686 15.23 16.82 -22.87
C VAL A 686 14.82 16.22 -21.51
N VAL A 687 15.75 15.58 -20.82
CA VAL A 687 15.53 15.06 -19.46
C VAL A 687 16.45 15.80 -18.51
N ASP A 688 15.85 16.61 -17.63
CA ASP A 688 16.56 17.37 -16.62
C ASP A 688 16.30 16.81 -15.23
N LEU A 689 17.35 16.67 -14.43
CA LEU A 689 17.23 16.34 -13.00
C LEU A 689 16.94 17.62 -12.21
N TRP A 690 15.87 17.62 -11.44
CA TRP A 690 15.52 18.72 -10.57
C TRP A 690 16.18 18.57 -9.19
N ASN A 691 16.89 19.58 -8.76
CA ASN A 691 17.67 19.60 -7.52
C ASN A 691 17.07 20.51 -6.43
N GLY A 692 15.77 20.81 -6.52
CA GLY A 692 15.10 21.71 -5.57
C GLY A 692 15.22 23.20 -5.93
N GLY A 693 15.88 23.54 -7.06
CA GLY A 693 16.02 24.91 -7.55
C GLY A 693 14.81 25.40 -8.37
N SER A 694 15.05 26.45 -9.19
CA SER A 694 14.03 27.00 -10.06
C SER A 694 13.52 25.99 -11.07
N VAL A 695 12.22 26.04 -11.37
CA VAL A 695 11.56 25.24 -12.40
C VAL A 695 11.53 25.99 -13.74
N PRO A 696 11.46 25.31 -14.89
CA PRO A 696 11.31 25.94 -16.20
C PRO A 696 10.00 26.74 -16.33
N ASP A 697 10.06 27.87 -17.06
CA ASP A 697 8.89 28.70 -17.38
C ASP A 697 7.98 28.10 -18.46
N GLU A 698 8.35 26.98 -19.04
CA GLU A 698 7.61 26.27 -20.10
C GLU A 698 6.92 25.02 -19.56
N PRO A 699 5.84 24.51 -20.23
CA PRO A 699 5.20 23.28 -19.83
C PRO A 699 6.15 22.08 -19.87
N VAL A 700 6.16 21.29 -18.81
CA VAL A 700 7.00 20.07 -18.67
C VAL A 700 6.15 18.89 -18.21
N LEU A 701 6.65 17.68 -18.44
CA LEU A 701 6.23 16.52 -17.67
C LEU A 701 7.12 16.48 -16.42
N TYR A 702 6.57 16.87 -15.27
CA TYR A 702 7.25 16.72 -13.99
C TYR A 702 6.94 15.35 -13.37
N ILE A 703 7.97 14.65 -12.89
CA ILE A 703 7.83 13.41 -12.13
C ILE A 703 8.69 13.50 -10.88
N GLY A 704 8.08 13.42 -9.71
CA GLY A 704 8.80 13.56 -8.44
C GLY A 704 8.04 13.00 -7.25
N LEU A 705 8.67 13.07 -6.07
CA LEU A 705 8.01 12.67 -4.81
C LEU A 705 6.92 13.67 -4.43
N GLU A 706 7.20 14.97 -4.62
CA GLU A 706 6.30 16.07 -4.30
C GLU A 706 6.24 17.07 -5.45
N ARG A 707 5.15 17.84 -5.50
CA ARG A 707 5.01 18.91 -6.50
C ARG A 707 5.86 20.12 -6.12
N PRO A 708 6.78 20.62 -6.98
CA PRO A 708 7.47 21.86 -6.75
C PRO A 708 6.57 23.09 -6.93
N GLU A 709 6.94 24.20 -6.29
CA GLU A 709 6.30 25.49 -6.53
C GLU A 709 6.75 26.09 -7.87
N GLY A 710 5.90 26.91 -8.49
CA GLY A 710 6.23 27.69 -9.69
C GLY A 710 6.18 26.95 -11.01
N LEU A 711 5.75 25.67 -11.07
CA LEU A 711 5.56 24.95 -12.33
C LEU A 711 4.55 25.68 -13.24
N HIS A 712 4.87 25.71 -14.54
CA HIS A 712 3.94 26.24 -15.55
C HIS A 712 2.56 25.60 -15.42
N PRO A 713 1.45 26.34 -15.52
CA PRO A 713 0.09 25.82 -15.34
C PRO A 713 -0.27 24.63 -16.24
N ASP A 714 0.25 24.62 -17.47
CA ASP A 714 0.01 23.52 -18.43
C ASP A 714 0.96 22.33 -18.27
N SER A 715 1.80 22.30 -17.23
CA SER A 715 2.66 21.15 -16.95
C SER A 715 1.83 19.95 -16.48
N THR A 716 2.21 18.77 -16.96
CA THR A 716 1.70 17.52 -16.40
C THR A 716 2.52 17.15 -15.16
N VAL A 717 1.88 16.94 -14.04
CA VAL A 717 2.54 16.68 -12.75
C VAL A 717 2.20 15.28 -12.26
N ILE A 718 3.21 14.46 -12.11
CA ILE A 718 3.12 13.11 -11.55
C ILE A 718 3.89 13.10 -10.22
N THR A 719 3.18 12.74 -9.15
CA THR A 719 3.73 12.56 -7.81
C THR A 719 3.36 11.18 -7.27
N LEU A 720 3.68 10.90 -6.00
CA LEU A 720 3.34 9.61 -5.39
C LEU A 720 1.84 9.33 -5.39
N GLU A 721 1.03 10.37 -5.23
CA GLU A 721 -0.43 10.28 -5.13
C GLU A 721 -1.08 9.81 -6.43
N ASN A 722 -0.49 10.18 -7.57
CA ASN A 722 -1.00 9.83 -8.89
C ASN A 722 0.01 9.05 -9.76
N LEU A 723 1.02 8.42 -9.17
CA LEU A 723 2.06 7.66 -9.87
C LEU A 723 1.50 6.60 -10.83
N ARG A 724 0.31 6.06 -10.55
CA ARG A 724 -0.41 5.12 -11.41
C ARG A 724 -0.74 5.70 -12.78
N ASP A 725 -0.81 7.02 -12.92
CA ASP A 725 -1.16 7.70 -14.18
C ASP A 725 -0.03 7.60 -15.22
N LEU A 726 1.19 7.23 -14.79
CA LEU A 726 2.29 6.85 -15.70
C LEU A 726 2.03 5.53 -16.43
N ILE A 727 1.14 4.67 -15.93
CA ILE A 727 0.90 3.35 -16.52
C ILE A 727 -0.06 3.52 -17.70
N PRO A 728 0.38 3.22 -18.94
CA PRO A 728 -0.48 3.40 -20.11
C PRO A 728 -1.69 2.46 -20.08
N GLY A 729 -2.79 2.89 -20.67
CA GLY A 729 -4.03 2.13 -20.80
C GLY A 729 -3.92 0.84 -21.62
#